data_7673559b882736f9a80c7ae61e69fde3
#
_entry.id   7673559b882736f9a80c7ae61e69fde3
#
_cell.length_a   1.000
_cell.length_b   1.000
_cell.length_c   1.000
_cell.angle_alpha   90.00
_cell.angle_beta   90.00
_cell.angle_gamma   90.00
#
_symmetry.space_group_name_H-M   'P 1'
#
loop_
_entity.id
_entity.type
_entity.pdbx_description
1 polymer ?
#
loop_
_entity_poly.entity_id
_entity_poly.type
_entity_poly.pdbx_seq_one_letter_code
_entity_poly.pdbx_strand_id
1 'polypeptide(L)'
;MKKALLLTAIAIVSLISLPLLALFVLLNTSYASQVVNVMLQNLTPYTITAQQASYSPPFQLTLEDVEIDAEPKAILIPKLTVWLSPTLWQNNQASFDSVLIEGANLDINELNSPLLHAIHLQQLALQHVDITAPGWSARDVNLQVKKPQWLNQEQNLPYGDIQLSAKQLYVKGEALDNLLIDAQYQAQDSTIYGASFNWHGAEISGQAEQISQGWSLINVTVNKLDLPQNSSAEKLLSRLKSLDLPIDHINSLDLLSSNLHYAGWQFNHLDASLENLTLDRPLWQQEQGYISFDAESVDFDQLRFIAPTAKLGFTSNHISVDEFDTDFKQGRVQLSGILTPEDIALNRLKITGVKWLDQTDQLISTLAQMSQPLHSLKIAELDIENAQLIQVERPPYWQLSGLNIEGQELTLIHDDQVGLYDGSLEISANNASIEQLLTTQAVLKASAKQGNITLERAFIPLDQGYIEASGQWQRQSVSAPWQLSLHADGFQVNQPLLQAQLPFKLAGLAEVELEMSGLSGDYSMLAHSLSGTLNGSLHDGALEAKSVDGDQSYLQLWPLDKITLQADRGRIEIASKGEKAQLAGTLDLTKPEFGALIFTSEHNCQRLWSDIFNLTNVIQDVCGEPIEPIVPANEANHSSEDEEAGKSSIDL
;
A
#
# COMPACT_ATOMS: atom_id res chain seq x y z
N MET A 1 -98.39 -18.63 13.01
CA MET A 1 -96.96 -18.55 13.32
C MET A 1 -96.08 -18.16 12.07
N LYS A 2 -96.14 -18.79 10.89
CA LYS A 2 -95.29 -18.49 9.73
C LYS A 2 -95.41 -17.07 9.20
N LYS A 3 -96.61 -16.43 9.20
CA LYS A 3 -96.83 -15.07 8.75
C LYS A 3 -96.25 -14.01 9.74
N ALA A 4 -96.28 -14.26 11.03
CA ALA A 4 -95.70 -13.39 12.04
C ALA A 4 -94.16 -13.43 12.02
N LEU A 5 -93.61 -14.62 11.79
CA LEU A 5 -92.16 -14.81 11.65
C LEU A 5 -91.60 -14.12 10.36
N LEU A 6 -92.36 -14.16 9.27
CA LEU A 6 -92.02 -13.47 8.01
C LEU A 6 -92.08 -11.94 8.19
N LEU A 7 -93.09 -11.40 8.85
CA LEU A 7 -93.23 -9.96 9.14
C LEU A 7 -92.16 -9.46 10.09
N THR A 8 -91.78 -10.22 11.09
CA THR A 8 -90.65 -9.86 11.99
C THR A 8 -89.32 -9.93 11.29
N ALA A 9 -89.08 -10.89 10.39
CA ALA A 9 -87.88 -10.97 9.58
C ALA A 9 -87.78 -9.78 8.58
N ILE A 10 -88.87 -9.43 7.92
CA ILE A 10 -88.94 -8.24 7.03
C ILE A 10 -88.74 -6.95 7.84
N ALA A 11 -89.33 -6.82 9.04
CA ALA A 11 -89.13 -5.65 9.88
C ALA A 11 -87.66 -5.51 10.37
N ILE A 12 -87.01 -6.62 10.72
CA ILE A 12 -85.59 -6.63 11.13
C ILE A 12 -84.69 -6.28 9.91
N VAL A 13 -84.96 -6.88 8.72
CA VAL A 13 -84.22 -6.58 7.50
C VAL A 13 -84.41 -5.11 7.10
N SER A 14 -85.63 -4.58 7.15
CA SER A 14 -85.86 -3.16 6.85
C SER A 14 -85.30 -2.20 7.90
N LEU A 15 -85.26 -2.55 9.18
CA LEU A 15 -84.67 -1.79 10.26
C LEU A 15 -83.14 -1.67 10.11
N ILE A 16 -82.51 -2.64 9.50
CA ILE A 16 -81.05 -2.64 9.23
C ILE A 16 -80.73 -2.03 7.86
N SER A 17 -81.56 -2.36 6.82
CA SER A 17 -81.29 -1.91 5.43
C SER A 17 -81.60 -0.41 5.22
N LEU A 18 -82.61 0.16 5.87
CA LEU A 18 -83.00 1.55 5.73
C LEU A 18 -81.90 2.52 6.23
N PRO A 19 -81.32 2.39 7.45
CA PRO A 19 -80.24 3.23 7.88
C PRO A 19 -78.94 3.04 7.06
N LEU A 20 -78.65 1.81 6.59
CA LEU A 20 -77.54 1.56 5.67
C LEU A 20 -77.75 2.23 4.29
N LEU A 21 -78.96 2.16 3.75
CA LEU A 21 -79.32 2.89 2.53
C LEU A 21 -79.27 4.40 2.72
N ALA A 22 -79.78 4.90 3.83
CA ALA A 22 -79.70 6.35 4.18
C ALA A 22 -78.26 6.81 4.33
N LEU A 23 -77.41 6.05 5.01
CA LEU A 23 -75.96 6.30 5.14
C LEU A 23 -75.28 6.29 3.77
N PHE A 24 -75.58 5.28 2.91
CA PHE A 24 -75.07 5.19 1.55
C PHE A 24 -75.45 6.41 0.69
N VAL A 25 -76.72 6.85 0.76
CA VAL A 25 -77.20 8.04 0.07
C VAL A 25 -76.48 9.30 0.61
N LEU A 26 -76.37 9.46 1.91
CA LEU A 26 -75.70 10.61 2.52
C LEU A 26 -74.21 10.66 2.15
N LEU A 27 -73.51 9.53 2.11
CA LEU A 27 -72.10 9.45 1.71
C LEU A 27 -71.89 9.75 0.18
N ASN A 28 -72.94 9.67 -0.63
CA ASN A 28 -72.92 10.00 -2.07
C ASN A 28 -73.54 11.39 -2.38
N THR A 29 -73.71 12.26 -1.38
CA THR A 29 -74.23 13.61 -1.51
C THR A 29 -73.20 14.64 -0.98
N SER A 30 -73.47 15.93 -1.12
CA SER A 30 -72.67 17.04 -0.56
C SER A 30 -72.62 17.02 0.99
N TYR A 31 -73.39 16.17 1.66
CA TYR A 31 -73.36 15.99 3.10
C TYR A 31 -72.31 14.96 3.56
N ALA A 32 -71.61 14.33 2.63
CA ALA A 32 -70.63 13.27 2.96
C ALA A 32 -69.56 13.73 3.96
N SER A 33 -69.01 14.95 3.80
CA SER A 33 -68.01 15.48 4.73
C SER A 33 -68.52 15.65 6.14
N GLN A 34 -69.77 16.14 6.29
CA GLN A 34 -70.42 16.32 7.60
C GLN A 34 -70.61 14.96 8.33
N VAL A 35 -71.09 13.95 7.60
CA VAL A 35 -71.30 12.60 8.13
C VAL A 35 -69.96 11.96 8.55
N VAL A 36 -68.95 12.08 7.70
CA VAL A 36 -67.63 11.53 7.97
C VAL A 36 -66.97 12.26 9.16
N ASN A 37 -67.04 13.59 9.21
CA ASN A 37 -66.48 14.33 10.35
C ASN A 37 -67.11 13.92 11.68
N VAL A 38 -68.45 13.77 11.73
CA VAL A 38 -69.13 13.25 12.93
C VAL A 38 -68.70 11.82 13.27
N MET A 39 -68.50 10.97 12.28
CA MET A 39 -68.00 9.60 12.50
C MET A 39 -66.55 9.62 13.04
N LEU A 40 -65.66 10.40 12.44
CA LEU A 40 -64.27 10.50 12.84
C LEU A 40 -64.11 11.04 14.28
N GLN A 41 -64.88 12.06 14.63
CA GLN A 41 -64.91 12.64 15.99
C GLN A 41 -65.38 11.64 17.06
N ASN A 42 -66.22 10.68 16.72
CA ASN A 42 -66.70 9.66 17.66
C ASN A 42 -65.87 8.39 17.67
N LEU A 43 -65.09 8.12 16.61
CA LEU A 43 -64.30 6.89 16.46
C LEU A 43 -62.84 7.07 16.86
N THR A 44 -62.32 8.32 16.86
CA THR A 44 -60.93 8.62 17.18
C THR A 44 -60.80 9.57 18.37
N PRO A 45 -59.76 9.48 19.18
CA PRO A 45 -59.50 10.43 20.27
C PRO A 45 -59.01 11.81 19.78
N TYR A 46 -58.83 11.99 18.47
CA TYR A 46 -58.32 13.20 17.84
C TYR A 46 -59.43 13.93 17.08
N THR A 47 -59.33 15.26 17.02
CA THR A 47 -60.17 16.07 16.17
C THR A 47 -59.70 15.99 14.74
N ILE A 48 -60.30 15.12 13.96
CA ILE A 48 -60.03 14.98 12.51
C ILE A 48 -61.16 15.62 11.75
N THR A 49 -60.84 16.56 10.86
CA THR A 49 -61.84 17.24 9.99
C THR A 49 -61.41 17.13 8.52
N ALA A 50 -62.35 16.83 7.64
CA ALA A 50 -62.17 16.81 6.21
C ALA A 50 -63.08 17.83 5.55
N GLN A 51 -62.56 18.66 4.63
CA GLN A 51 -63.38 19.65 3.92
C GLN A 51 -64.29 18.96 2.90
N GLN A 52 -63.78 17.95 2.19
CA GLN A 52 -64.56 17.16 1.26
C GLN A 52 -64.43 15.66 1.57
N ALA A 53 -65.51 14.94 1.33
CA ALA A 53 -65.52 13.48 1.44
C ALA A 53 -66.31 12.87 0.29
N SER A 54 -65.81 11.81 -0.30
CA SER A 54 -66.48 11.06 -1.35
C SER A 54 -66.39 9.57 -1.10
N TYR A 55 -67.48 8.84 -1.28
CA TYR A 55 -67.52 7.37 -1.15
C TYR A 55 -67.63 6.74 -2.51
N SER A 56 -66.76 5.81 -2.79
CA SER A 56 -66.78 4.99 -4.00
C SER A 56 -67.00 3.49 -3.65
N PRO A 57 -68.13 2.89 -4.09
CA PRO A 57 -68.37 1.50 -3.81
C PRO A 57 -67.27 0.59 -4.38
N PRO A 58 -66.92 -0.54 -3.78
CA PRO A 58 -67.64 -1.11 -2.64
C PRO A 58 -67.18 -0.62 -1.26
N PHE A 59 -65.98 -0.07 -1.07
CA PHE A 59 -65.50 0.23 0.30
C PHE A 59 -64.45 1.36 0.33
N GLN A 60 -64.36 2.19 -0.72
CA GLN A 60 -63.38 3.29 -0.79
C GLN A 60 -63.96 4.60 -0.28
N LEU A 61 -63.30 5.22 0.67
CA LEU A 61 -63.60 6.57 1.18
C LEU A 61 -62.42 7.48 0.87
N THR A 62 -62.67 8.55 0.11
CA THR A 62 -61.66 9.59 -0.17
C THR A 62 -62.03 10.88 0.54
N LEU A 63 -61.05 11.42 1.28
CA LEU A 63 -61.14 12.66 2.04
C LEU A 63 -60.16 13.66 1.45
N GLU A 64 -60.57 14.90 1.25
CA GLU A 64 -59.74 15.98 0.74
C GLU A 64 -59.62 17.08 1.81
N ASP A 65 -58.44 17.71 1.85
CA ASP A 65 -58.07 18.77 2.80
C ASP A 65 -58.34 18.32 4.26
N VAL A 66 -57.72 17.21 4.63
CA VAL A 66 -57.88 16.64 5.97
C VAL A 66 -56.95 17.38 6.92
N GLU A 67 -57.53 17.86 8.02
CA GLU A 67 -56.82 18.47 9.14
C GLU A 67 -56.94 17.56 10.37
N ILE A 68 -55.79 17.18 10.89
CA ILE A 68 -55.70 16.41 12.15
C ILE A 68 -55.16 17.36 13.22
N ASP A 69 -55.98 17.70 14.19
CA ASP A 69 -55.55 18.52 15.33
C ASP A 69 -54.72 17.70 16.29
N ALA A 70 -53.40 17.84 16.15
CA ALA A 70 -52.38 17.19 16.98
C ALA A 70 -51.54 18.29 17.64
N GLU A 71 -51.41 18.23 18.98
CA GLU A 71 -50.47 19.12 19.65
C GLU A 71 -49.03 18.74 19.34
N PRO A 72 -48.12 19.64 18.98
CA PRO A 72 -48.20 21.10 19.04
C PRO A 72 -48.73 21.79 17.77
N LYS A 73 -48.95 21.08 16.65
CA LYS A 73 -49.37 21.65 15.38
C LYS A 73 -50.30 20.73 14.60
N ALA A 74 -51.31 21.29 13.95
CA ALA A 74 -52.20 20.53 13.09
C ALA A 74 -51.47 19.94 11.86
N ILE A 75 -51.75 18.69 11.55
CA ILE A 75 -51.24 17.99 10.37
C ILE A 75 -52.22 18.15 9.22
N LEU A 76 -51.78 18.70 8.12
CA LEU A 76 -52.56 18.89 6.92
C LEU A 76 -52.23 17.79 5.88
N ILE A 77 -53.26 17.06 5.48
CA ILE A 77 -53.17 16.00 4.44
C ILE A 77 -54.06 16.41 3.28
N PRO A 78 -53.50 16.76 2.10
CA PRO A 78 -54.29 17.19 0.98
C PRO A 78 -55.28 16.14 0.49
N LYS A 79 -54.85 14.85 0.51
CA LYS A 79 -55.76 13.77 0.15
C LYS A 79 -55.46 12.52 0.91
N LEU A 80 -56.50 11.92 1.52
CA LEU A 80 -56.46 10.67 2.28
C LEU A 80 -57.50 9.71 1.71
N THR A 81 -57.04 8.56 1.18
CA THR A 81 -57.92 7.52 0.68
C THR A 81 -57.86 6.30 1.60
N VAL A 82 -58.99 5.84 2.06
CA VAL A 82 -59.14 4.70 3.00
C VAL A 82 -60.01 3.65 2.35
N TRP A 83 -59.49 2.44 2.30
CA TRP A 83 -60.25 1.24 1.92
C TRP A 83 -60.71 0.52 3.18
N LEU A 84 -62.01 0.48 3.37
CA LEU A 84 -62.64 -0.14 4.54
C LEU A 84 -62.54 -1.65 4.43
N SER A 85 -62.20 -2.31 5.54
CA SER A 85 -62.19 -3.76 5.58
C SER A 85 -63.64 -4.28 5.67
N PRO A 86 -63.99 -5.43 5.05
CA PRO A 86 -65.25 -6.11 5.25
C PRO A 86 -65.52 -6.44 6.74
N THR A 87 -64.46 -6.61 7.54
CA THR A 87 -64.48 -6.74 9.00
C THR A 87 -64.01 -5.45 9.63
N LEU A 88 -64.92 -4.48 9.77
CA LEU A 88 -64.61 -3.12 10.29
C LEU A 88 -64.02 -3.10 11.69
N TRP A 89 -64.08 -4.16 12.44
CA TRP A 89 -63.61 -4.24 13.81
C TRP A 89 -62.91 -5.58 14.05
N GLN A 90 -61.65 -5.58 14.37
CA GLN A 90 -60.85 -6.78 14.66
C GLN A 90 -60.02 -6.55 15.92
N ASN A 91 -60.05 -7.47 16.88
CA ASN A 91 -59.28 -7.40 18.13
C ASN A 91 -59.46 -6.10 18.92
N ASN A 92 -60.66 -5.55 18.93
CA ASN A 92 -61.01 -4.29 19.59
C ASN A 92 -60.38 -3.04 18.96
N GLN A 93 -59.92 -3.13 17.68
CA GLN A 93 -59.37 -2.06 16.87
C GLN A 93 -60.14 -1.90 15.57
N ALA A 94 -60.22 -0.66 15.07
CA ALA A 94 -60.76 -0.42 13.73
C ALA A 94 -59.84 -1.01 12.69
N SER A 95 -60.43 -1.79 11.74
CA SER A 95 -59.68 -2.50 10.71
C SER A 95 -59.93 -1.89 9.32
N PHE A 96 -58.83 -1.60 8.63
CA PHE A 96 -58.83 -1.06 7.26
C PHE A 96 -57.95 -1.95 6.37
N ASP A 97 -58.38 -2.14 5.14
CA ASP A 97 -57.57 -2.90 4.17
C ASP A 97 -56.39 -2.09 3.71
N SER A 98 -56.60 -0.79 3.42
CA SER A 98 -55.51 0.09 2.99
C SER A 98 -55.77 1.53 3.36
N VAL A 99 -54.69 2.26 3.66
CA VAL A 99 -54.67 3.72 3.83
C VAL A 99 -53.63 4.31 2.90
N LEU A 100 -54.02 5.28 2.09
CA LEU A 100 -53.13 6.03 1.18
C LEU A 100 -53.17 7.51 1.54
N ILE A 101 -52.01 8.09 1.81
CA ILE A 101 -51.79 9.50 2.08
C ILE A 101 -51.09 10.12 0.88
N GLU A 102 -51.67 11.17 0.26
CA GLU A 102 -51.14 11.81 -0.93
C GLU A 102 -50.82 13.29 -0.68
N GLY A 103 -49.60 13.71 -1.09
CA GLY A 103 -49.21 15.12 -1.15
C GLY A 103 -48.96 15.81 0.21
N ALA A 104 -48.85 15.04 1.28
CA ALA A 104 -48.66 15.57 2.62
C ALA A 104 -47.20 16.00 2.90
N ASN A 105 -47.06 16.95 3.83
CA ASN A 105 -45.78 17.29 4.44
C ASN A 105 -45.83 16.88 5.92
N LEU A 106 -45.07 15.84 6.27
CA LEU A 106 -45.10 15.20 7.56
C LEU A 106 -43.83 15.52 8.34
N ASP A 107 -44.01 16.12 9.53
CA ASP A 107 -42.90 16.26 10.50
C ASP A 107 -43.05 15.17 11.56
N ILE A 108 -42.13 14.21 11.57
CA ILE A 108 -42.16 13.07 12.51
C ILE A 108 -41.99 13.53 13.95
N ASN A 109 -41.32 14.67 14.19
CA ASN A 109 -41.22 15.23 15.56
C ASN A 109 -42.56 15.66 16.10
N GLU A 110 -43.47 16.07 15.24
CA GLU A 110 -44.81 16.52 15.58
C GLU A 110 -45.83 15.36 15.56
N LEU A 111 -45.48 14.22 14.95
CA LEU A 111 -46.26 12.98 14.89
C LEU A 111 -46.13 12.16 16.19
N ASN A 112 -46.54 12.71 17.32
CA ASN A 112 -46.64 11.93 18.55
C ASN A 112 -47.93 11.07 18.49
N SER A 113 -47.86 9.91 17.75
CA SER A 113 -49.02 9.27 17.20
C SER A 113 -49.37 7.92 17.83
N PRO A 114 -50.19 7.89 18.89
CA PRO A 114 -50.94 6.68 19.26
C PRO A 114 -51.98 6.25 18.19
N LEU A 115 -52.31 7.12 17.21
CA LEU A 115 -53.28 6.84 16.14
C LEU A 115 -52.95 5.60 15.34
N LEU A 116 -51.70 5.48 14.89
CA LEU A 116 -51.29 4.35 14.06
C LEU A 116 -51.23 3.02 14.81
N HIS A 117 -51.08 3.08 16.14
CA HIS A 117 -51.14 1.90 17.00
C HIS A 117 -52.57 1.43 17.34
N ALA A 118 -53.56 2.32 17.16
CA ALA A 118 -54.97 2.05 17.48
C ALA A 118 -55.74 1.41 16.36
N ILE A 119 -55.16 1.32 15.14
CA ILE A 119 -55.82 0.81 13.95
C ILE A 119 -55.10 -0.43 13.42
N HIS A 120 -55.88 -1.35 12.83
CA HIS A 120 -55.35 -2.50 12.14
C HIS A 120 -55.35 -2.25 10.63
N LEU A 121 -54.16 -2.31 10.01
CA LEU A 121 -53.97 -2.07 8.56
C LEU A 121 -53.39 -3.30 7.88
N GLN A 122 -53.92 -3.65 6.68
CA GLN A 122 -53.25 -4.62 5.81
C GLN A 122 -52.20 -3.95 4.91
N GLN A 123 -52.40 -2.65 4.63
CA GLN A 123 -51.49 -1.89 3.80
C GLN A 123 -51.51 -0.40 4.19
N LEU A 124 -50.31 0.19 4.33
CA LEU A 124 -50.07 1.62 4.43
C LEU A 124 -49.36 2.11 3.19
N ALA A 125 -49.83 3.17 2.58
CA ALA A 125 -49.18 3.79 1.44
C ALA A 125 -49.07 5.31 1.62
N LEU A 126 -47.93 5.85 1.20
CA LEU A 126 -47.67 7.28 1.04
C LEU A 126 -47.36 7.53 -0.42
N GLN A 127 -47.83 8.63 -0.98
CA GLN A 127 -47.54 9.04 -2.35
C GLN A 127 -47.28 10.54 -2.40
N HIS A 128 -46.14 10.92 -3.02
CA HIS A 128 -45.68 12.31 -3.11
C HIS A 128 -45.66 13.04 -1.77
N VAL A 129 -45.12 12.39 -0.73
CA VAL A 129 -45.06 12.90 0.65
C VAL A 129 -43.65 13.41 0.94
N ASP A 130 -43.55 14.60 1.53
CA ASP A 130 -42.31 15.09 2.10
C ASP A 130 -42.28 14.76 3.59
N ILE A 131 -41.16 14.21 4.05
CA ILE A 131 -40.98 13.79 5.47
C ILE A 131 -39.79 14.52 6.05
N THR A 132 -39.97 15.08 7.25
CA THR A 132 -38.90 15.71 8.04
C THR A 132 -38.81 15.04 9.41
N ALA A 133 -37.58 14.76 9.85
CA ALA A 133 -37.29 14.17 11.15
C ALA A 133 -35.98 14.74 11.74
N PRO A 134 -35.66 14.53 13.01
CA PRO A 134 -34.38 14.93 13.58
C PRO A 134 -33.22 14.29 12.85
N GLY A 135 -32.41 15.11 12.19
CA GLY A 135 -31.19 14.66 11.50
C GLY A 135 -31.38 14.05 10.12
N TRP A 136 -32.63 13.91 9.61
CA TRP A 136 -32.88 13.47 8.25
C TRP A 136 -34.17 14.08 7.66
N SER A 137 -34.22 14.16 6.34
CA SER A 137 -35.43 14.54 5.62
C SER A 137 -35.50 13.79 4.28
N ALA A 138 -36.70 13.48 3.83
CA ALA A 138 -36.95 12.82 2.55
C ALA A 138 -37.98 13.60 1.74
N ARG A 139 -37.75 13.73 0.43
CA ARG A 139 -38.60 14.47 -0.50
C ARG A 139 -39.20 13.55 -1.54
N ASP A 140 -40.47 13.83 -1.90
CA ASP A 140 -41.22 13.09 -2.90
C ASP A 140 -41.22 11.59 -2.65
N VAL A 141 -41.55 11.25 -1.41
CA VAL A 141 -41.57 9.87 -0.91
C VAL A 141 -42.81 9.15 -1.38
N ASN A 142 -42.58 7.98 -2.01
CA ASN A 142 -43.62 6.99 -2.22
C ASN A 142 -43.25 5.75 -1.41
N LEU A 143 -44.09 5.40 -0.45
CA LEU A 143 -43.88 4.29 0.47
C LEU A 143 -45.08 3.35 0.42
N GLN A 144 -44.82 2.08 0.35
CA GLN A 144 -45.83 1.04 0.57
C GLN A 144 -45.33 0.07 1.62
N VAL A 145 -46.13 -0.13 2.67
CA VAL A 145 -45.86 -1.12 3.71
C VAL A 145 -47.00 -2.11 3.74
N LYS A 146 -46.72 -3.39 3.48
CA LYS A 146 -47.69 -4.48 3.57
C LYS A 146 -47.64 -5.10 4.95
N LYS A 147 -48.82 -5.37 5.53
CA LYS A 147 -48.98 -5.94 6.88
C LYS A 147 -48.19 -5.15 7.94
N PRO A 148 -48.36 -3.81 8.02
CA PRO A 148 -47.63 -2.99 8.96
C PRO A 148 -47.90 -3.43 10.42
N GLN A 149 -46.83 -3.59 11.19
CA GLN A 149 -46.90 -3.99 12.60
C GLN A 149 -46.14 -2.97 13.46
N TRP A 150 -46.82 -2.48 14.48
CA TRP A 150 -46.28 -1.55 15.48
C TRP A 150 -46.11 -2.30 16.79
N LEU A 151 -44.86 -2.55 17.23
CA LEU A 151 -44.58 -3.27 18.48
C LEU A 151 -44.31 -2.34 19.65
N ASN A 152 -43.78 -1.14 19.40
CA ASN A 152 -43.47 -0.17 20.45
C ASN A 152 -43.98 1.23 20.06
N GLN A 153 -44.22 2.10 21.10
CA GLN A 153 -44.69 3.47 20.89
C GLN A 153 -43.63 4.42 20.31
N GLU A 154 -42.34 4.05 20.37
CA GLU A 154 -41.23 4.84 19.86
C GLU A 154 -40.87 4.48 18.41
N GLN A 155 -41.58 3.54 17.81
CA GLN A 155 -41.28 3.05 16.45
C GLN A 155 -41.81 4.03 15.39
N ASN A 156 -40.92 4.61 14.60
CA ASN A 156 -41.28 5.59 13.58
C ASN A 156 -41.73 4.94 12.26
N LEU A 157 -41.24 3.75 11.94
CA LEU A 157 -41.59 2.99 10.74
C LEU A 157 -42.11 1.61 11.15
N PRO A 158 -43.29 1.19 10.67
CA PRO A 158 -43.83 -0.13 11.02
C PRO A 158 -42.99 -1.26 10.40
N TYR A 159 -42.94 -2.38 11.09
CA TYR A 159 -42.44 -3.62 10.52
C TYR A 159 -43.37 -4.11 9.39
N GLY A 160 -42.82 -4.77 8.40
CA GLY A 160 -43.57 -5.30 7.27
C GLY A 160 -42.73 -5.39 5.99
N ASP A 161 -43.39 -5.74 4.88
CA ASP A 161 -42.76 -5.70 3.56
C ASP A 161 -42.85 -4.25 3.03
N ILE A 162 -41.70 -3.64 2.82
CA ILE A 162 -41.54 -2.21 2.48
C ILE A 162 -41.09 -2.05 1.04
N GLN A 163 -41.79 -1.21 0.29
CA GLN A 163 -41.32 -0.65 -0.96
C GLN A 163 -41.28 0.87 -0.82
N LEU A 164 -40.09 1.45 -0.98
CA LEU A 164 -39.85 2.87 -0.79
C LEU A 164 -39.17 3.45 -2.04
N SER A 165 -39.67 4.56 -2.53
CA SER A 165 -38.92 5.44 -3.40
C SER A 165 -38.93 6.86 -2.88
N ALA A 166 -37.83 7.59 -3.05
CA ALA A 166 -37.73 9.00 -2.73
C ALA A 166 -36.86 9.70 -3.76
N LYS A 167 -37.25 10.90 -4.15
CA LYS A 167 -36.43 11.71 -5.05
C LYS A 167 -35.10 12.10 -4.40
N GLN A 168 -35.14 12.38 -3.09
CA GLN A 168 -33.94 12.68 -2.30
C GLN A 168 -34.17 12.31 -0.85
N LEU A 169 -33.19 11.62 -0.25
CA LEU A 169 -33.06 11.42 1.20
C LEU A 169 -31.83 12.17 1.69
N TYR A 170 -32.00 13.08 2.62
CA TYR A 170 -30.93 13.83 3.24
C TYR A 170 -30.72 13.35 4.68
N VAL A 171 -29.53 12.82 5.00
CA VAL A 171 -29.19 12.24 6.31
C VAL A 171 -27.86 12.81 6.80
N LYS A 172 -27.88 13.47 7.98
CA LYS A 172 -26.66 13.98 8.66
C LYS A 172 -25.67 14.72 7.74
N GLY A 173 -26.16 15.43 6.74
CA GLY A 173 -25.34 16.21 5.80
C GLY A 173 -25.04 15.53 4.46
N GLU A 174 -25.45 14.27 4.27
CA GLU A 174 -25.31 13.54 3.03
C GLU A 174 -26.65 13.46 2.26
N ALA A 175 -26.60 13.63 0.95
CA ALA A 175 -27.76 13.54 0.07
C ALA A 175 -27.70 12.23 -0.73
N LEU A 176 -28.75 11.44 -0.65
CA LEU A 176 -28.97 10.25 -1.47
C LEU A 176 -30.10 10.58 -2.46
N ASP A 177 -29.78 10.62 -3.75
CA ASP A 177 -30.74 10.96 -4.78
C ASP A 177 -31.30 9.70 -5.46
N ASN A 178 -32.56 9.78 -5.90
CA ASN A 178 -33.28 8.70 -6.60
C ASN A 178 -33.28 7.37 -5.81
N LEU A 179 -33.55 7.46 -4.52
CA LEU A 179 -33.58 6.30 -3.64
C LEU A 179 -34.73 5.35 -4.00
N LEU A 180 -34.38 4.07 -4.12
CA LEU A 180 -35.32 2.95 -4.24
C LEU A 180 -34.92 1.89 -3.21
N ILE A 181 -35.87 1.36 -2.46
CA ILE A 181 -35.66 0.27 -1.49
C ILE A 181 -36.81 -0.72 -1.58
N ASP A 182 -36.49 -2.01 -1.64
CA ASP A 182 -37.40 -3.14 -1.46
C ASP A 182 -36.83 -3.99 -0.31
N ALA A 183 -37.58 -4.09 0.78
CA ALA A 183 -37.07 -4.71 2.00
C ALA A 183 -38.17 -5.41 2.80
N GLN A 184 -37.78 -6.43 3.54
CA GLN A 184 -38.55 -6.99 4.65
C GLN A 184 -37.98 -6.44 5.96
N TYR A 185 -38.70 -5.53 6.58
CA TYR A 185 -38.30 -4.91 7.84
C TYR A 185 -38.93 -5.63 9.01
N GLN A 186 -38.12 -6.14 9.92
CA GLN A 186 -38.52 -6.92 11.09
C GLN A 186 -37.74 -6.44 12.34
N ALA A 187 -38.17 -6.89 13.52
CA ALA A 187 -37.44 -6.60 14.76
C ALA A 187 -36.04 -7.23 14.81
N GLN A 188 -35.87 -8.35 14.12
CA GLN A 188 -34.62 -9.08 13.91
C GLN A 188 -34.67 -9.70 12.53
N ASP A 189 -33.48 -9.97 11.95
CA ASP A 189 -33.34 -10.63 10.65
C ASP A 189 -34.01 -9.86 9.50
N SER A 190 -33.93 -8.52 9.51
CA SER A 190 -34.39 -7.69 8.40
C SER A 190 -33.54 -7.94 7.16
N THR A 191 -34.19 -7.88 5.98
CA THR A 191 -33.51 -8.09 4.69
C THR A 191 -33.87 -6.98 3.72
N ILE A 192 -32.86 -6.37 3.10
CA ILE A 192 -33.00 -5.47 1.96
C ILE A 192 -32.79 -6.31 0.70
N TYR A 193 -33.87 -6.61 -0.01
CA TYR A 193 -33.84 -7.39 -1.25
C TYR A 193 -33.26 -6.62 -2.41
N GLY A 194 -33.34 -5.29 -2.36
CA GLY A 194 -32.74 -4.37 -3.31
C GLY A 194 -32.78 -2.96 -2.80
N ALA A 195 -31.65 -2.28 -2.94
CA ALA A 195 -31.55 -0.84 -2.75
C ALA A 195 -30.80 -0.23 -3.93
N SER A 196 -31.19 0.96 -4.37
CA SER A 196 -30.42 1.74 -5.33
C SER A 196 -30.58 3.24 -5.06
N PHE A 197 -29.49 3.99 -5.22
CA PHE A 197 -29.47 5.45 -5.06
C PHE A 197 -28.21 6.03 -5.69
N ASN A 198 -28.23 7.34 -5.92
CA ASN A 198 -27.06 8.08 -6.34
C ASN A 198 -26.46 8.85 -5.16
N TRP A 199 -25.15 8.78 -4.98
CA TRP A 199 -24.44 9.45 -3.91
C TRP A 199 -23.08 9.97 -4.40
N HIS A 200 -22.81 11.27 -4.22
CA HIS A 200 -21.62 11.94 -4.76
C HIS A 200 -21.35 11.67 -6.26
N GLY A 201 -22.39 11.50 -7.06
CA GLY A 201 -22.27 11.15 -8.47
C GLY A 201 -22.14 9.66 -8.77
N ALA A 202 -21.87 8.85 -7.76
CA ALA A 202 -21.83 7.38 -7.90
C ALA A 202 -23.23 6.80 -7.93
N GLU A 203 -23.41 5.75 -8.72
CA GLU A 203 -24.59 4.89 -8.72
C GLU A 203 -24.33 3.70 -7.78
N ILE A 204 -25.11 3.60 -6.71
CA ILE A 204 -24.97 2.51 -5.71
C ILE A 204 -26.21 1.64 -5.80
N SER A 205 -25.99 0.34 -5.88
CA SER A 205 -27.07 -0.65 -5.82
C SER A 205 -26.60 -1.90 -5.08
N GLY A 206 -27.54 -2.62 -4.46
CA GLY A 206 -27.17 -3.85 -3.77
C GLY A 206 -28.26 -4.37 -2.85
N GLN A 207 -27.87 -5.33 -2.05
CA GLN A 207 -28.68 -6.04 -1.07
C GLN A 207 -27.98 -6.01 0.28
N ALA A 208 -28.75 -6.18 1.36
CA ALA A 208 -28.19 -6.32 2.69
C ALA A 208 -29.09 -7.18 3.58
N GLU A 209 -28.49 -7.89 4.50
CA GLU A 209 -29.21 -8.63 5.53
C GLU A 209 -28.73 -8.25 6.92
N GLN A 210 -29.64 -8.20 7.85
CA GLN A 210 -29.34 -7.92 9.24
C GLN A 210 -28.80 -9.19 9.90
N ILE A 211 -27.64 -9.08 10.53
CA ILE A 211 -26.98 -10.11 11.33
C ILE A 211 -26.94 -9.70 12.79
N SER A 212 -26.55 -10.60 13.69
CA SER A 212 -26.54 -10.33 15.15
C SER A 212 -25.69 -9.13 15.57
N GLN A 213 -24.67 -8.76 14.78
CA GLN A 213 -23.73 -7.67 15.08
C GLN A 213 -23.99 -6.40 14.27
N GLY A 214 -24.86 -6.46 13.25
CA GLY A 214 -25.14 -5.33 12.37
C GLY A 214 -25.72 -5.75 11.04
N TRP A 215 -25.24 -5.15 9.95
CA TRP A 215 -25.67 -5.46 8.59
C TRP A 215 -24.52 -6.09 7.79
N SER A 216 -24.86 -7.10 7.01
CA SER A 216 -23.99 -7.68 5.99
C SER A 216 -24.40 -7.15 4.61
N LEU A 217 -23.44 -6.60 3.88
CA LEU A 217 -23.65 -6.15 2.49
C LEU A 217 -23.54 -7.33 1.53
N ILE A 218 -24.55 -7.50 0.66
CA ILE A 218 -24.64 -8.61 -0.28
C ILE A 218 -24.79 -8.06 -1.69
N ASN A 219 -23.86 -8.45 -2.61
CA ASN A 219 -23.89 -8.03 -4.01
C ASN A 219 -24.05 -6.50 -4.18
N VAL A 220 -23.30 -5.73 -3.40
CA VAL A 220 -23.32 -4.27 -3.50
C VAL A 220 -22.41 -3.84 -4.64
N THR A 221 -22.91 -2.99 -5.53
CA THR A 221 -22.14 -2.37 -6.61
C THR A 221 -22.12 -0.87 -6.43
N VAL A 222 -20.93 -0.30 -6.50
CA VAL A 222 -20.66 1.14 -6.48
C VAL A 222 -20.03 1.51 -7.83
N ASN A 223 -20.75 2.20 -8.67
CA ASN A 223 -20.33 2.54 -10.02
C ASN A 223 -19.99 4.04 -10.12
N LYS A 224 -18.85 4.36 -10.73
CA LYS A 224 -18.38 5.73 -10.98
C LYS A 224 -18.25 6.60 -9.72
N LEU A 225 -17.76 6.03 -8.63
CA LEU A 225 -17.41 6.82 -7.45
C LEU A 225 -16.22 7.72 -7.80
N ASP A 226 -16.44 9.04 -7.74
CA ASP A 226 -15.37 10.03 -7.96
C ASP A 226 -15.19 10.87 -6.70
N LEU A 227 -14.12 10.60 -5.97
CA LEU A 227 -13.77 11.32 -4.76
C LEU A 227 -12.71 12.37 -5.11
N PRO A 228 -13.03 13.68 -5.08
CA PRO A 228 -12.07 14.72 -5.37
C PRO A 228 -10.91 14.69 -4.37
N GLN A 229 -9.74 15.18 -4.78
CA GLN A 229 -8.48 15.16 -3.99
C GLN A 229 -8.60 15.66 -2.54
N ASN A 230 -9.58 16.52 -2.26
CA ASN A 230 -9.85 17.03 -0.91
C ASN A 230 -10.70 16.10 -0.03
N SER A 231 -11.23 15.02 -0.60
CA SER A 231 -12.09 14.04 0.05
C SER A 231 -11.44 12.66 -0.04
N SER A 232 -10.51 12.37 0.87
CA SER A 232 -9.89 11.03 0.90
C SER A 232 -10.91 9.97 1.30
N ALA A 233 -10.71 8.74 0.82
CA ALA A 233 -11.55 7.59 1.23
C ALA A 233 -11.58 7.40 2.76
N GLU A 234 -10.53 7.82 3.47
CA GLU A 234 -10.49 7.84 4.95
C GLU A 234 -11.49 8.81 5.56
N LYS A 235 -11.61 10.01 4.99
CA LYS A 235 -12.64 10.99 5.44
C LYS A 235 -14.03 10.47 5.15
N LEU A 236 -14.22 9.79 4.03
CA LEU A 236 -15.46 9.14 3.67
C LEU A 236 -15.80 8.03 4.66
N LEU A 237 -14.88 7.12 4.94
CA LEU A 237 -15.04 6.05 5.92
C LEU A 237 -15.33 6.61 7.32
N SER A 238 -14.67 7.69 7.72
CA SER A 238 -14.95 8.35 9.01
C SER A 238 -16.36 8.95 9.05
N ARG A 239 -16.85 9.52 7.94
CA ARG A 239 -18.23 10.01 7.84
C ARG A 239 -19.24 8.87 7.86
N LEU A 240 -19.02 7.80 7.10
CA LEU A 240 -19.88 6.61 7.14
C LEU A 240 -19.97 6.02 8.54
N LYS A 241 -18.86 5.95 9.28
CA LYS A 241 -18.86 5.57 10.70
C LYS A 241 -19.67 6.54 11.57
N SER A 242 -19.68 7.85 11.27
CA SER A 242 -20.48 8.85 11.99
C SER A 242 -21.98 8.75 11.73
N LEU A 243 -22.40 8.05 10.65
CA LEU A 243 -23.79 7.81 10.35
C LEU A 243 -24.43 6.75 11.27
N ASP A 244 -23.62 6.07 12.11
CA ASP A 244 -24.08 4.98 12.98
C ASP A 244 -24.80 3.86 12.21
N LEU A 245 -24.41 3.68 10.94
CA LEU A 245 -24.86 2.52 10.19
C LEU A 245 -24.03 1.32 10.67
N PRO A 246 -24.61 0.37 11.36
CA PRO A 246 -23.89 -0.78 11.89
C PRO A 246 -23.63 -1.80 10.77
N ILE A 247 -22.80 -1.43 9.79
CA ILE A 247 -22.32 -2.35 8.76
C ILE A 247 -21.12 -3.08 9.35
N ASP A 248 -21.25 -4.37 9.54
CA ASP A 248 -20.23 -5.23 10.15
C ASP A 248 -19.49 -6.05 9.11
N HIS A 249 -20.20 -6.54 8.09
CA HIS A 249 -19.68 -7.50 7.14
C HIS A 249 -19.94 -7.11 5.69
N ILE A 250 -18.98 -7.39 4.82
CA ILE A 250 -19.10 -7.32 3.36
C ILE A 250 -19.05 -8.76 2.84
N ASN A 251 -20.18 -9.29 2.41
CA ASN A 251 -20.21 -10.57 1.71
C ASN A 251 -19.67 -10.40 0.28
N SER A 252 -20.19 -9.39 -0.45
CA SER A 252 -19.69 -9.01 -1.77
C SER A 252 -19.93 -7.53 -2.05
N LEU A 253 -18.89 -6.81 -2.46
CA LEU A 253 -18.95 -5.42 -2.89
C LEU A 253 -18.05 -5.21 -4.10
N ASP A 254 -18.61 -4.69 -5.17
CA ASP A 254 -17.91 -4.32 -6.40
C ASP A 254 -17.81 -2.80 -6.53
N LEU A 255 -16.62 -2.30 -6.71
CA LEU A 255 -16.33 -0.93 -7.15
C LEU A 255 -16.09 -0.98 -8.66
N LEU A 256 -16.77 -0.12 -9.43
CA LEU A 256 -16.61 -0.07 -10.88
C LEU A 256 -16.25 1.35 -11.34
N SER A 257 -15.24 1.45 -12.19
CA SER A 257 -14.80 2.70 -12.83
C SER A 257 -14.64 3.87 -11.85
N SER A 258 -14.07 3.61 -10.69
CA SER A 258 -14.03 4.54 -9.56
C SER A 258 -12.69 5.26 -9.44
N ASN A 259 -12.70 6.52 -9.03
CA ASN A 259 -11.50 7.29 -8.72
C ASN A 259 -11.47 7.58 -7.22
N LEU A 260 -10.42 7.18 -6.54
CA LEU A 260 -10.31 7.39 -5.10
C LEU A 260 -8.87 7.61 -4.62
N HIS A 261 -8.75 8.28 -3.47
CA HIS A 261 -7.50 8.53 -2.78
C HIS A 261 -7.55 7.88 -1.39
N TYR A 262 -6.55 7.06 -1.08
CA TYR A 262 -6.44 6.40 0.21
C TYR A 262 -4.98 6.31 0.67
N ALA A 263 -4.66 6.79 1.86
CA ALA A 263 -3.34 6.71 2.49
C ALA A 263 -2.18 7.18 1.59
N GLY A 264 -2.42 8.23 0.78
CA GLY A 264 -1.44 8.75 -0.18
C GLY A 264 -1.42 8.04 -1.53
N TRP A 265 -2.16 6.95 -1.68
CA TRP A 265 -2.38 6.27 -2.95
C TRP A 265 -3.53 6.91 -3.71
N GLN A 266 -3.34 7.12 -5.00
CA GLN A 266 -4.38 7.57 -5.92
C GLN A 266 -4.69 6.45 -6.91
N PHE A 267 -5.96 6.04 -6.94
CA PHE A 267 -6.47 5.02 -7.85
C PHE A 267 -7.31 5.69 -8.92
N ASN A 268 -7.02 5.43 -10.18
CA ASN A 268 -7.72 5.98 -11.33
C ASN A 268 -8.41 4.85 -12.11
N HIS A 269 -9.71 4.99 -12.39
CA HIS A 269 -10.55 3.97 -13.03
C HIS A 269 -10.38 2.59 -12.38
N LEU A 270 -10.55 2.57 -11.07
CA LEU A 270 -10.45 1.34 -10.28
C LEU A 270 -11.71 0.49 -10.46
N ASP A 271 -11.51 -0.75 -10.85
CA ASP A 271 -12.47 -1.84 -10.72
C ASP A 271 -11.95 -2.79 -9.63
N ALA A 272 -12.76 -3.02 -8.59
CA ALA A 272 -12.35 -3.86 -7.47
C ALA A 272 -13.52 -4.68 -6.94
N SER A 273 -13.27 -5.94 -6.62
CA SER A 273 -14.21 -6.82 -5.94
C SER A 273 -13.68 -7.19 -4.56
N LEU A 274 -14.51 -7.00 -3.56
CA LEU A 274 -14.24 -7.31 -2.16
C LEU A 274 -15.21 -8.38 -1.70
N GLU A 275 -14.70 -9.49 -1.20
CA GLU A 275 -15.52 -10.61 -0.78
C GLU A 275 -15.17 -11.05 0.65
N ASN A 276 -16.19 -11.34 1.43
CA ASN A 276 -16.11 -11.93 2.77
C ASN A 276 -15.17 -11.17 3.73
N LEU A 277 -15.36 -9.84 3.85
CA LEU A 277 -14.57 -8.99 4.74
C LEU A 277 -15.36 -8.53 5.95
N THR A 278 -14.78 -8.59 7.13
CA THR A 278 -15.32 -8.03 8.38
C THR A 278 -14.69 -6.66 8.62
N LEU A 279 -15.52 -5.60 8.70
CA LEU A 279 -15.04 -4.20 8.67
C LEU A 279 -14.28 -3.75 9.92
N ASP A 280 -14.57 -4.32 11.07
CA ASP A 280 -13.90 -4.02 12.34
C ASP A 280 -12.59 -4.79 12.53
N ARG A 281 -12.24 -5.73 11.66
CA ARG A 281 -11.02 -6.51 11.74
C ARG A 281 -9.95 -5.93 10.81
N PRO A 282 -8.70 -5.79 11.27
CA PRO A 282 -7.57 -5.46 10.39
C PRO A 282 -7.43 -6.49 9.27
N LEU A 283 -6.84 -6.10 8.13
CA LEU A 283 -6.61 -7.01 6.99
C LEU A 283 -5.84 -8.28 7.38
N TRP A 284 -4.91 -8.19 8.32
CA TRP A 284 -4.13 -9.33 8.84
C TRP A 284 -4.92 -10.30 9.73
N GLN A 285 -6.16 -9.98 10.07
CA GLN A 285 -7.03 -10.79 10.93
C GLN A 285 -8.33 -11.21 10.24
N GLN A 286 -8.42 -11.01 8.94
CA GLN A 286 -9.56 -11.47 8.13
C GLN A 286 -9.53 -13.00 8.01
N GLU A 287 -10.71 -13.60 7.93
CA GLU A 287 -10.87 -15.04 7.73
C GLU A 287 -11.50 -15.28 6.37
N GLN A 288 -10.77 -15.88 5.43
CA GLN A 288 -11.27 -16.24 4.09
C GLN A 288 -11.75 -15.04 3.25
N GLY A 289 -11.23 -13.84 3.52
CA GLY A 289 -11.50 -12.66 2.71
C GLY A 289 -10.78 -12.74 1.36
N TYR A 290 -11.33 -12.06 0.36
CA TYR A 290 -10.73 -11.96 -0.96
C TYR A 290 -10.88 -10.55 -1.50
N ILE A 291 -9.83 -10.03 -2.13
CA ILE A 291 -9.84 -8.76 -2.86
C ILE A 291 -9.18 -8.98 -4.21
N SER A 292 -9.89 -8.64 -5.27
CA SER A 292 -9.30 -8.48 -6.59
C SER A 292 -9.50 -7.06 -7.07
N PHE A 293 -8.52 -6.52 -7.79
CA PHE A 293 -8.69 -5.23 -8.43
C PHE A 293 -7.88 -5.13 -9.73
N ASP A 294 -8.35 -4.27 -10.61
CA ASP A 294 -7.60 -3.69 -11.72
C ASP A 294 -7.87 -2.18 -11.79
N ALA A 295 -6.93 -1.42 -12.33
CA ALA A 295 -7.07 0.02 -12.49
C ALA A 295 -6.35 0.50 -13.75
N GLU A 296 -6.74 1.65 -14.29
CA GLU A 296 -5.99 2.29 -15.37
C GLU A 296 -4.59 2.72 -14.88
N SER A 297 -4.53 3.33 -13.70
CA SER A 297 -3.28 3.63 -13.02
C SER A 297 -3.45 3.76 -11.52
N VAL A 298 -2.34 3.49 -10.81
CA VAL A 298 -2.20 3.75 -9.38
C VAL A 298 -0.95 4.58 -9.16
N ASP A 299 -1.12 5.73 -8.53
CA ASP A 299 -0.05 6.67 -8.24
C ASP A 299 0.25 6.72 -6.74
N PHE A 300 1.53 6.67 -6.36
CA PHE A 300 2.00 6.85 -5.00
C PHE A 300 3.29 7.68 -4.99
N ASP A 301 3.25 8.85 -4.39
CA ASP A 301 4.34 9.83 -4.43
C ASP A 301 4.76 10.10 -5.89
N GLN A 302 5.99 9.79 -6.27
CA GLN A 302 6.51 9.95 -7.65
C GLN A 302 6.44 8.65 -8.47
N LEU A 303 5.94 7.57 -7.88
CA LEU A 303 5.81 6.28 -8.53
C LEU A 303 4.44 6.14 -9.17
N ARG A 304 4.43 5.72 -10.42
CA ARG A 304 3.21 5.44 -11.18
C ARG A 304 3.21 4.01 -11.70
N PHE A 305 2.18 3.29 -11.35
CA PHE A 305 1.88 1.94 -11.81
C PHE A 305 0.76 2.03 -12.84
N ILE A 306 0.95 1.42 -14.00
CA ILE A 306 0.01 1.46 -15.12
C ILE A 306 -0.63 0.09 -15.29
N ALA A 307 -1.94 0.07 -15.48
CA ALA A 307 -2.75 -1.14 -15.58
C ALA A 307 -2.44 -2.19 -14.48
N PRO A 308 -2.34 -1.77 -13.19
CA PRO A 308 -2.08 -2.74 -12.13
C PRO A 308 -3.28 -3.66 -11.93
N THR A 309 -3.00 -4.95 -11.80
CA THR A 309 -3.97 -5.98 -11.41
C THR A 309 -3.47 -6.72 -10.18
N ALA A 310 -4.37 -7.08 -9.28
CA ALA A 310 -4.03 -7.89 -8.12
C ALA A 310 -5.17 -8.84 -7.72
N LYS A 311 -4.79 -10.00 -7.17
CA LYS A 311 -5.68 -10.96 -6.51
C LYS A 311 -5.08 -11.33 -5.17
N LEU A 312 -5.80 -11.00 -4.10
CA LEU A 312 -5.36 -11.13 -2.72
C LEU A 312 -6.32 -12.00 -1.93
N GLY A 313 -5.82 -13.06 -1.34
CA GLY A 313 -6.57 -13.88 -0.38
C GLY A 313 -6.15 -13.54 1.05
N PHE A 314 -7.10 -13.46 1.97
CA PHE A 314 -6.87 -13.14 3.37
C PHE A 314 -7.19 -14.32 4.26
N THR A 315 -6.28 -14.61 5.16
CA THR A 315 -6.47 -15.59 6.23
C THR A 315 -6.10 -14.97 7.57
N SER A 316 -6.39 -15.64 8.66
CA SER A 316 -6.13 -15.11 10.02
C SER A 316 -4.65 -14.79 10.31
N ASN A 317 -3.72 -15.27 9.50
CA ASN A 317 -2.29 -15.13 9.78
C ASN A 317 -1.48 -14.53 8.62
N HIS A 318 -2.00 -14.53 7.40
CA HIS A 318 -1.27 -14.05 6.24
C HIS A 318 -2.17 -13.58 5.12
N ILE A 319 -1.62 -12.81 4.22
CA ILE A 319 -2.22 -12.41 2.94
C ILE A 319 -1.51 -13.19 1.85
N SER A 320 -2.26 -13.96 1.06
CA SER A 320 -1.75 -14.54 -0.18
C SER A 320 -1.88 -13.52 -1.31
N VAL A 321 -0.81 -13.31 -2.05
CA VAL A 321 -0.82 -12.61 -3.32
C VAL A 321 -0.80 -13.67 -4.40
N ASP A 322 -1.99 -14.02 -4.92
CA ASP A 322 -2.11 -15.04 -5.96
C ASP A 322 -1.59 -14.51 -7.28
N GLU A 323 -1.82 -13.23 -7.54
CA GLU A 323 -1.37 -12.52 -8.72
C GLU A 323 -1.20 -11.03 -8.40
N PHE A 324 -0.08 -10.45 -8.82
CA PHE A 324 0.12 -9.02 -8.95
C PHE A 324 0.87 -8.77 -10.24
N ASP A 325 0.36 -7.86 -11.06
CA ASP A 325 0.93 -7.54 -12.37
C ASP A 325 0.72 -6.04 -12.65
N THR A 326 1.76 -5.37 -13.13
CA THR A 326 1.67 -3.94 -13.48
C THR A 326 2.76 -3.54 -14.45
N ASP A 327 2.47 -2.59 -15.31
CA ASP A 327 3.51 -1.87 -16.04
C ASP A 327 4.10 -0.78 -15.15
N PHE A 328 5.43 -0.78 -15.04
CA PHE A 328 6.17 0.13 -14.18
C PHE A 328 7.46 0.62 -14.84
N LYS A 329 7.69 1.94 -14.86
CA LYS A 329 8.92 2.53 -15.41
C LYS A 329 9.29 1.97 -16.79
N GLN A 330 8.33 1.88 -17.72
CA GLN A 330 8.45 1.33 -19.09
C GLN A 330 8.69 -0.18 -19.17
N GLY A 331 8.69 -0.89 -18.08
CA GLY A 331 8.80 -2.33 -17.98
C GLY A 331 7.57 -2.92 -17.31
N ARG A 332 7.66 -4.17 -16.89
CA ARG A 332 6.59 -4.92 -16.25
C ARG A 332 7.08 -5.58 -14.97
N VAL A 333 6.26 -5.59 -13.94
CA VAL A 333 6.51 -6.23 -12.64
C VAL A 333 5.39 -7.20 -12.35
N GLN A 334 5.76 -8.45 -12.07
CA GLN A 334 4.83 -9.52 -11.71
C GLN A 334 5.33 -10.19 -10.43
N LEU A 335 4.43 -10.46 -9.50
CA LEU A 335 4.79 -11.21 -8.31
C LEU A 335 3.62 -12.05 -7.79
N SER A 336 3.97 -13.11 -7.07
CA SER A 336 3.04 -13.92 -6.28
C SER A 336 3.74 -14.43 -5.02
N GLY A 337 2.97 -14.66 -3.96
CA GLY A 337 3.57 -15.13 -2.71
C GLY A 337 2.68 -14.92 -1.50
N ILE A 338 3.29 -14.93 -0.33
CA ILE A 338 2.62 -14.81 0.97
C ILE A 338 3.27 -13.65 1.74
N LEU A 339 2.43 -12.81 2.32
CA LEU A 339 2.82 -11.68 3.16
C LEU A 339 2.30 -11.90 4.57
N THR A 340 3.14 -11.66 5.56
CA THR A 340 2.78 -11.49 6.97
C THR A 340 3.22 -10.11 7.44
N PRO A 341 2.89 -9.64 8.64
CA PRO A 341 3.35 -8.34 9.13
C PRO A 341 4.88 -8.16 9.15
N GLU A 342 5.63 -9.25 9.32
CA GLU A 342 7.08 -9.24 9.51
C GLU A 342 7.84 -10.02 8.43
N ASP A 343 7.15 -10.89 7.66
CA ASP A 343 7.79 -11.78 6.68
C ASP A 343 7.17 -11.63 5.29
N ILE A 344 8.02 -11.72 4.28
CA ILE A 344 7.64 -11.80 2.88
C ILE A 344 8.20 -13.09 2.29
N ALA A 345 7.34 -13.95 1.75
CA ALA A 345 7.73 -15.15 1.03
C ALA A 345 7.13 -15.14 -0.38
N LEU A 346 7.91 -14.72 -1.37
CA LEU A 346 7.49 -14.69 -2.77
C LEU A 346 7.74 -16.05 -3.42
N ASN A 347 6.72 -16.59 -4.08
CA ASN A 347 6.88 -17.76 -4.94
C ASN A 347 7.61 -17.38 -6.22
N ARG A 348 7.24 -16.21 -6.77
CA ARG A 348 7.86 -15.65 -7.97
C ARG A 348 7.92 -14.13 -7.89
N LEU A 349 9.04 -13.57 -8.34
CA LEU A 349 9.20 -12.15 -8.66
C LEU A 349 9.81 -12.02 -10.05
N LYS A 350 9.04 -11.54 -11.01
CA LYS A 350 9.50 -11.28 -12.37
C LYS A 350 9.45 -9.80 -12.70
N ILE A 351 10.56 -9.26 -13.20
CA ILE A 351 10.70 -7.86 -13.61
C ILE A 351 11.28 -7.83 -15.01
N THR A 352 10.58 -7.24 -15.97
CA THR A 352 11.03 -7.22 -17.36
C THR A 352 11.11 -5.80 -17.90
N GLY A 353 12.26 -5.40 -18.43
CA GLY A 353 12.43 -4.16 -19.18
C GLY A 353 12.32 -2.86 -18.37
N VAL A 354 12.34 -2.91 -17.05
CA VAL A 354 12.24 -1.73 -16.18
C VAL A 354 13.42 -0.79 -16.38
N LYS A 355 13.12 0.52 -16.56
CA LYS A 355 14.13 1.57 -16.69
C LYS A 355 14.06 2.51 -15.49
N TRP A 356 15.08 2.46 -14.66
CA TRP A 356 15.20 3.30 -13.48
C TRP A 356 16.26 4.38 -13.68
N LEU A 357 15.81 5.64 -13.60
CA LEU A 357 16.70 6.81 -13.53
C LEU A 357 16.82 7.20 -12.06
N ASP A 358 18.00 6.99 -11.47
CA ASP A 358 18.25 7.31 -10.07
C ASP A 358 18.73 8.75 -9.93
N GLN A 359 17.80 9.63 -9.57
CA GLN A 359 18.07 11.07 -9.46
C GLN A 359 18.69 11.47 -8.11
N THR A 360 18.41 10.72 -7.03
CA THR A 360 18.77 11.14 -5.66
C THR A 360 19.10 9.97 -4.73
N ASP A 361 19.77 8.91 -5.20
CA ASP A 361 19.96 7.63 -4.48
C ASP A 361 18.63 7.01 -4.00
N GLN A 362 17.55 7.30 -4.71
CA GLN A 362 16.21 6.84 -4.32
C GLN A 362 16.09 5.32 -4.38
N LEU A 363 16.77 4.66 -5.31
CA LEU A 363 16.70 3.21 -5.42
C LEU A 363 17.20 2.55 -4.12
N ILE A 364 18.39 2.90 -3.67
CA ILE A 364 19.02 2.29 -2.47
C ILE A 364 18.23 2.68 -1.21
N SER A 365 17.83 3.96 -1.10
CA SER A 365 17.07 4.43 0.07
C SER A 365 15.68 3.83 0.13
N THR A 366 14.99 3.65 -1.00
CA THR A 366 13.68 3.00 -1.07
C THR A 366 13.78 1.52 -0.68
N LEU A 367 14.76 0.80 -1.23
CA LEU A 367 15.00 -0.61 -0.87
C LEU A 367 15.34 -0.76 0.62
N ALA A 368 16.18 0.13 1.16
CA ALA A 368 16.53 0.13 2.58
C ALA A 368 15.32 0.43 3.48
N GLN A 369 14.44 1.35 3.10
CA GLN A 369 13.22 1.63 3.85
C GLN A 369 12.23 0.48 3.81
N MET A 370 12.10 -0.19 2.67
CA MET A 370 11.23 -1.35 2.53
C MET A 370 11.72 -2.57 3.31
N SER A 371 13.03 -2.70 3.52
CA SER A 371 13.64 -3.83 4.23
C SER A 371 13.65 -3.68 5.76
N GLN A 372 13.59 -2.45 6.29
CA GLN A 372 13.70 -2.20 7.73
C GLN A 372 12.67 -2.89 8.62
N PRO A 373 11.38 -3.02 8.23
CA PRO A 373 10.40 -3.68 9.07
C PRO A 373 10.36 -5.21 8.92
N LEU A 374 11.21 -5.80 8.04
CA LEU A 374 11.13 -7.21 7.68
C LEU A 374 12.09 -8.05 8.49
N HIS A 375 11.55 -9.08 9.17
CA HIS A 375 12.31 -10.14 9.82
C HIS A 375 12.85 -11.16 8.80
N SER A 376 12.05 -11.46 7.75
CA SER A 376 12.46 -12.41 6.70
C SER A 376 11.96 -11.98 5.32
N LEU A 377 12.84 -12.13 4.31
CA LEU A 377 12.49 -12.01 2.89
C LEU A 377 13.01 -13.22 2.13
N LYS A 378 12.08 -14.01 1.60
CA LYS A 378 12.36 -15.19 0.78
C LYS A 378 11.78 -15.04 -0.60
N ILE A 379 12.50 -15.50 -1.62
CA ILE A 379 12.05 -15.51 -3.02
C ILE A 379 12.44 -16.84 -3.62
N ALA A 380 11.44 -17.68 -3.96
CA ALA A 380 11.70 -18.99 -4.54
C ALA A 380 12.23 -18.87 -5.97
N GLU A 381 11.65 -18.00 -6.77
CA GLU A 381 12.10 -17.73 -8.17
C GLU A 381 12.16 -16.21 -8.39
N LEU A 382 13.37 -15.69 -8.62
CA LEU A 382 13.64 -14.30 -9.04
C LEU A 382 14.07 -14.30 -10.50
N ASP A 383 13.40 -13.49 -11.32
CA ASP A 383 13.71 -13.33 -12.73
C ASP A 383 13.63 -11.85 -13.12
N ILE A 384 14.78 -11.20 -13.27
CA ILE A 384 14.87 -9.83 -13.77
C ILE A 384 15.49 -9.88 -15.16
N GLU A 385 14.75 -9.44 -16.17
CA GLU A 385 15.14 -9.47 -17.55
C GLU A 385 15.28 -8.05 -18.11
N ASN A 386 16.44 -7.77 -18.75
CA ASN A 386 16.69 -6.56 -19.51
C ASN A 386 16.36 -5.26 -18.76
N ALA A 387 16.66 -5.21 -17.46
CA ALA A 387 16.50 -3.99 -16.68
C ALA A 387 17.59 -2.96 -17.03
N GLN A 388 17.27 -1.68 -16.86
CA GLN A 388 18.19 -0.58 -17.08
C GLN A 388 18.19 0.35 -15.86
N LEU A 389 19.37 0.52 -15.25
CA LEU A 389 19.59 1.38 -14.11
C LEU A 389 20.60 2.46 -14.48
N ILE A 390 20.27 3.71 -14.25
CA ILE A 390 21.10 4.85 -14.71
C ILE A 390 21.16 5.91 -13.63
N GLN A 391 22.38 6.36 -13.30
CA GLN A 391 22.65 7.51 -12.44
C GLN A 391 23.61 8.46 -13.17
N VAL A 392 23.13 9.66 -13.55
CA VAL A 392 23.90 10.63 -14.35
C VAL A 392 23.89 12.04 -13.77
N GLU A 393 23.25 12.27 -12.63
CA GLU A 393 23.12 13.62 -12.06
C GLU A 393 24.30 14.02 -11.17
N ARG A 394 24.98 13.05 -10.59
CA ARG A 394 26.13 13.30 -9.70
C ARG A 394 27.19 12.21 -9.79
N PRO A 395 28.47 12.54 -9.58
CA PRO A 395 29.54 11.54 -9.54
C PRO A 395 29.39 10.59 -8.31
N PRO A 396 29.78 9.33 -8.40
CA PRO A 396 30.21 8.69 -9.63
C PRO A 396 29.05 8.42 -10.59
N TYR A 397 29.22 8.73 -11.88
CA TYR A 397 28.24 8.42 -12.92
C TYR A 397 28.30 6.94 -13.25
N TRP A 398 27.15 6.25 -13.23
CA TRP A 398 27.10 4.84 -13.56
C TRP A 398 25.84 4.46 -14.35
N GLN A 399 25.96 3.43 -15.13
CA GLN A 399 24.87 2.86 -15.91
C GLN A 399 25.01 1.35 -15.97
N LEU A 400 23.89 0.65 -15.84
CA LEU A 400 23.71 -0.77 -16.10
C LEU A 400 22.61 -0.93 -17.13
N SER A 401 22.88 -1.60 -18.24
CA SER A 401 21.94 -1.82 -19.34
C SER A 401 21.89 -3.29 -19.71
N GLY A 402 20.69 -3.80 -19.97
CA GLY A 402 20.48 -5.23 -20.18
C GLY A 402 20.89 -6.04 -18.97
N LEU A 403 20.52 -5.54 -17.77
CA LEU A 403 20.73 -6.24 -16.51
C LEU A 403 19.74 -7.40 -16.42
N ASN A 404 20.27 -8.61 -16.27
CA ASN A 404 19.50 -9.80 -16.00
C ASN A 404 19.95 -10.37 -14.65
N ILE A 405 18.98 -10.78 -13.83
CA ILE A 405 19.22 -11.42 -12.53
C ILE A 405 18.32 -12.63 -12.42
N GLU A 406 18.93 -13.80 -12.29
CA GLU A 406 18.24 -15.06 -12.03
C GLU A 406 18.56 -15.52 -10.61
N GLY A 407 17.54 -15.83 -9.84
CA GLY A 407 17.69 -16.29 -8.47
C GLY A 407 16.78 -17.46 -8.14
N GLN A 408 17.30 -18.42 -7.37
CA GLN A 408 16.54 -19.60 -6.95
C GLN A 408 16.70 -19.82 -5.44
N GLU A 409 15.54 -20.07 -4.76
CA GLU A 409 15.45 -20.36 -3.33
C GLU A 409 16.18 -19.31 -2.47
N LEU A 410 16.06 -18.03 -2.85
CA LEU A 410 16.76 -16.94 -2.19
C LEU A 410 16.16 -16.64 -0.82
N THR A 411 17.04 -16.50 0.19
CA THR A 411 16.76 -15.83 1.46
C THR A 411 17.62 -14.57 1.53
N LEU A 412 17.01 -13.40 1.37
CA LEU A 412 17.68 -12.11 1.27
C LEU A 412 17.64 -11.29 2.57
N ILE A 413 16.70 -11.61 3.47
CA ILE A 413 16.66 -11.12 4.85
C ILE A 413 16.42 -12.32 5.74
N HIS A 414 17.20 -12.42 6.79
CA HIS A 414 17.11 -13.46 7.80
C HIS A 414 17.46 -12.87 9.16
N ASP A 415 16.56 -13.00 10.14
CA ASP A 415 16.71 -12.45 11.49
C ASP A 415 17.12 -10.96 11.45
N ASP A 416 16.37 -10.12 10.69
CA ASP A 416 16.58 -8.67 10.49
C ASP A 416 17.91 -8.31 9.78
N GLN A 417 18.67 -9.31 9.31
CA GLN A 417 19.94 -9.07 8.60
C GLN A 417 19.77 -9.19 7.09
N VAL A 418 20.15 -8.14 6.37
CA VAL A 418 20.14 -8.10 4.91
C VAL A 418 21.38 -8.80 4.35
N GLY A 419 21.19 -9.62 3.31
CA GLY A 419 22.25 -10.30 2.59
C GLY A 419 21.79 -11.63 2.01
N LEU A 420 22.60 -12.26 1.18
CA LEU A 420 22.31 -13.60 0.67
C LEU A 420 22.60 -14.63 1.77
N TYR A 421 21.54 -15.23 2.33
CA TYR A 421 21.64 -16.25 3.38
C TYR A 421 21.53 -17.67 2.81
N ASP A 422 20.55 -17.90 1.93
CA ASP A 422 20.38 -19.14 1.18
C ASP A 422 20.05 -18.85 -0.28
N GLY A 423 20.33 -19.83 -1.14
CA GLY A 423 19.98 -19.83 -2.56
C GLY A 423 21.15 -19.56 -3.49
N SER A 424 20.83 -19.47 -4.78
CA SER A 424 21.78 -19.18 -5.85
C SER A 424 21.34 -17.94 -6.63
N LEU A 425 22.31 -17.14 -7.05
CA LEU A 425 22.11 -15.89 -7.77
C LEU A 425 23.07 -15.79 -8.94
N GLU A 426 22.54 -15.55 -10.14
CA GLU A 426 23.30 -15.20 -11.33
C GLU A 426 22.91 -13.80 -11.79
N ILE A 427 23.89 -12.92 -11.93
CA ILE A 427 23.70 -11.55 -12.39
C ILE A 427 24.50 -11.38 -13.68
N SER A 428 23.90 -10.87 -14.74
CA SER A 428 24.59 -10.49 -15.95
C SER A 428 24.15 -9.12 -16.45
N ALA A 429 25.06 -8.40 -17.08
CA ALA A 429 24.78 -7.11 -17.70
C ALA A 429 25.36 -7.06 -19.11
N ASN A 430 24.56 -6.67 -20.08
CA ASN A 430 25.03 -6.51 -21.45
C ASN A 430 26.06 -5.38 -21.57
N ASN A 431 25.79 -4.26 -20.89
CA ASN A 431 26.71 -3.14 -20.77
C ASN A 431 26.61 -2.54 -19.35
N ALA A 432 27.76 -2.29 -18.78
CA ALA A 432 27.86 -1.54 -17.53
C ALA A 432 28.98 -0.50 -17.65
N SER A 433 28.77 0.65 -17.04
CA SER A 433 29.79 1.68 -16.93
C SER A 433 29.78 2.33 -15.57
N ILE A 434 30.94 2.65 -15.06
CA ILE A 434 31.13 3.51 -13.89
C ILE A 434 32.24 4.50 -14.25
N GLU A 435 31.89 5.79 -14.29
CA GLU A 435 32.78 6.83 -14.81
C GLU A 435 33.30 6.48 -16.20
N GLN A 436 34.63 6.25 -16.35
CA GLN A 436 35.29 5.90 -17.60
C GLN A 436 35.50 4.39 -17.79
N LEU A 437 35.21 3.58 -16.75
CA LEU A 437 35.32 2.13 -16.86
C LEU A 437 34.09 1.58 -17.55
N LEU A 438 34.30 0.91 -18.67
CA LEU A 438 33.28 0.28 -19.50
C LEU A 438 33.43 -1.24 -19.44
N THR A 439 32.34 -1.97 -19.30
CA THR A 439 32.32 -3.42 -19.44
C THR A 439 31.14 -3.87 -20.28
N THR A 440 31.32 -4.96 -20.99
CA THR A 440 30.27 -5.62 -21.76
C THR A 440 30.17 -7.08 -21.35
N GLN A 441 28.96 -7.62 -21.27
CA GLN A 441 28.72 -9.03 -20.90
C GLN A 441 29.36 -9.44 -19.56
N ALA A 442 29.30 -8.56 -18.56
CA ALA A 442 29.71 -8.89 -17.22
C ALA A 442 28.79 -9.97 -16.61
N VAL A 443 29.36 -10.92 -15.87
CA VAL A 443 28.64 -12.03 -15.22
C VAL A 443 29.14 -12.20 -13.80
N LEU A 444 28.20 -12.39 -12.86
CA LEU A 444 28.48 -12.75 -11.48
C LEU A 444 27.59 -13.94 -11.08
N LYS A 445 28.21 -15.02 -10.56
CA LYS A 445 27.53 -16.20 -10.01
C LYS A 445 27.90 -16.38 -8.56
N ALA A 446 26.90 -16.41 -7.70
CA ALA A 446 27.09 -16.61 -6.28
C ALA A 446 26.03 -17.56 -5.72
N SER A 447 26.39 -18.30 -4.71
CA SER A 447 25.45 -19.13 -3.95
C SER A 447 25.70 -18.96 -2.45
N ALA A 448 24.66 -19.21 -1.65
CA ALA A 448 24.78 -19.23 -0.21
C ALA A 448 24.05 -20.43 0.38
N LYS A 449 24.55 -20.89 1.51
CA LYS A 449 23.93 -21.92 2.31
C LYS A 449 24.12 -21.62 3.78
N GLN A 450 23.00 -21.38 4.48
CA GLN A 450 23.02 -21.01 5.91
C GLN A 450 23.97 -19.83 6.17
N GLY A 451 23.92 -18.78 5.35
CA GLY A 451 24.74 -17.58 5.48
C GLY A 451 26.21 -17.71 5.06
N ASN A 452 26.65 -18.90 4.63
CA ASN A 452 27.98 -19.10 4.05
C ASN A 452 27.89 -18.84 2.54
N ILE A 453 28.63 -17.84 2.08
CA ILE A 453 28.58 -17.36 0.69
C ILE A 453 29.74 -17.94 -0.11
N THR A 454 29.45 -18.40 -1.33
CA THR A 454 30.44 -18.78 -2.32
C THR A 454 30.24 -17.88 -3.55
N LEU A 455 31.24 -17.11 -3.89
CA LEU A 455 31.36 -16.46 -5.18
C LEU A 455 31.98 -17.47 -6.15
N GLU A 456 31.16 -18.08 -6.98
CA GLU A 456 31.62 -19.11 -7.92
C GLU A 456 32.44 -18.47 -9.03
N ARG A 457 31.96 -17.32 -9.52
CA ARG A 457 32.63 -16.56 -10.56
C ARG A 457 32.11 -15.13 -10.60
N ALA A 458 33.01 -14.17 -10.67
CA ALA A 458 32.74 -12.84 -11.20
C ALA A 458 33.62 -12.64 -12.40
N PHE A 459 33.05 -12.36 -13.58
CA PHE A 459 33.78 -12.12 -14.84
C PHE A 459 33.34 -10.79 -15.44
N ILE A 460 34.27 -9.86 -15.55
CA ILE A 460 34.02 -8.48 -15.98
C ILE A 460 34.98 -8.20 -17.14
N PRO A 461 34.56 -8.40 -18.41
CA PRO A 461 35.34 -8.00 -19.58
C PRO A 461 35.54 -6.49 -19.59
N LEU A 462 36.74 -6.07 -19.96
CA LEU A 462 37.15 -4.67 -20.14
C LEU A 462 37.49 -4.42 -21.62
N ASP A 463 37.67 -3.16 -22.00
CA ASP A 463 38.06 -2.82 -23.39
C ASP A 463 39.36 -3.49 -23.83
N GLN A 464 40.30 -3.69 -22.92
CA GLN A 464 41.63 -4.24 -23.22
C GLN A 464 41.97 -5.46 -22.36
N GLY A 465 40.99 -6.11 -21.75
CA GLY A 465 41.25 -7.26 -20.91
C GLY A 465 40.03 -7.68 -20.12
N TYR A 466 40.25 -8.18 -18.91
CA TYR A 466 39.15 -8.65 -18.06
C TYR A 466 39.54 -8.67 -16.57
N ILE A 467 38.53 -8.73 -15.70
CA ILE A 467 38.67 -9.07 -14.29
C ILE A 467 37.90 -10.36 -14.04
N GLU A 468 38.54 -11.34 -13.39
CA GLU A 468 37.91 -12.56 -12.94
C GLU A 468 38.16 -12.73 -11.44
N ALA A 469 37.10 -13.09 -10.68
CA ALA A 469 37.23 -13.33 -9.26
C ALA A 469 36.38 -14.52 -8.82
N SER A 470 36.84 -15.21 -7.76
CA SER A 470 36.12 -16.26 -7.05
C SER A 470 36.46 -16.21 -5.58
N GLY A 471 35.60 -16.76 -4.72
CA GLY A 471 35.88 -16.72 -3.29
C GLY A 471 34.83 -17.41 -2.43
N GLN A 472 35.11 -17.48 -1.15
CA GLN A 472 34.21 -18.07 -0.16
C GLN A 472 34.25 -17.23 1.13
N TRP A 473 33.11 -17.13 1.79
CA TRP A 473 32.98 -16.43 3.07
C TRP A 473 32.05 -17.20 4.01
N GLN A 474 32.60 -17.75 5.10
CA GLN A 474 31.85 -18.49 6.11
C GLN A 474 31.33 -17.54 7.20
N ARG A 475 30.35 -16.71 6.85
CA ARG A 475 29.81 -15.62 7.68
C ARG A 475 29.23 -16.11 9.02
N GLN A 476 28.72 -17.35 9.09
CA GLN A 476 28.04 -17.86 10.29
C GLN A 476 28.98 -18.36 11.38
N SER A 477 30.25 -18.58 11.08
CA SER A 477 31.23 -18.87 12.13
C SER A 477 31.65 -17.59 12.85
N VAL A 478 31.94 -17.68 14.15
CA VAL A 478 32.36 -16.50 14.96
C VAL A 478 33.61 -15.83 14.38
N SER A 479 34.50 -16.58 13.78
CA SER A 479 35.71 -16.08 13.14
C SER A 479 35.49 -15.62 11.69
N ALA A 480 34.36 -16.00 11.08
CA ALA A 480 33.97 -15.66 9.71
C ALA A 480 35.14 -15.74 8.69
N PRO A 481 35.76 -16.94 8.50
CA PRO A 481 36.88 -17.09 7.57
C PRO A 481 36.42 -16.81 6.13
N TRP A 482 37.30 -16.16 5.39
CA TRP A 482 37.08 -15.85 3.98
C TRP A 482 38.35 -16.11 3.15
N GLN A 483 38.15 -16.35 1.87
CA GLN A 483 39.20 -16.43 0.86
C GLN A 483 38.71 -15.79 -0.44
N LEU A 484 39.59 -15.11 -1.14
CA LEU A 484 39.35 -14.43 -2.42
C LEU A 484 40.52 -14.67 -3.35
N SER A 485 40.22 -15.09 -4.57
CA SER A 485 41.13 -15.11 -5.71
C SER A 485 40.64 -14.13 -6.76
N LEU A 486 41.52 -13.27 -7.23
CA LEU A 486 41.20 -12.29 -8.27
C LEU A 486 42.35 -12.26 -9.31
N HIS A 487 41.98 -12.31 -10.57
CA HIS A 487 42.86 -12.10 -11.69
C HIS A 487 42.34 -10.93 -12.54
N ALA A 488 43.17 -9.96 -12.82
CA ALA A 488 42.86 -8.84 -13.72
C ALA A 488 43.93 -8.72 -14.75
N ASP A 489 43.54 -8.69 -16.01
CA ASP A 489 44.45 -8.49 -17.16
C ASP A 489 43.95 -7.27 -17.94
N GLY A 490 44.88 -6.42 -18.40
CA GLY A 490 44.57 -5.22 -19.17
C GLY A 490 43.72 -4.16 -18.46
N PHE A 491 43.79 -4.12 -17.12
CA PHE A 491 43.07 -3.11 -16.33
C PHE A 491 43.70 -1.74 -16.50
N GLN A 492 42.93 -0.76 -17.00
CA GLN A 492 43.38 0.62 -17.16
C GLN A 492 43.49 1.33 -15.81
N VAL A 493 44.70 1.70 -15.38
CA VAL A 493 44.92 2.34 -14.08
C VAL A 493 44.61 3.85 -14.05
N ASN A 494 44.28 4.47 -15.18
CA ASN A 494 43.90 5.88 -15.27
C ASN A 494 42.48 6.21 -14.81
N GLN A 495 41.80 5.28 -14.14
CA GLN A 495 40.43 5.47 -13.65
C GLN A 495 40.34 6.57 -12.59
N PRO A 496 39.35 7.50 -12.65
CA PRO A 496 39.23 8.63 -11.70
C PRO A 496 39.19 8.19 -10.23
N LEU A 497 38.51 7.08 -9.94
CA LEU A 497 38.40 6.54 -8.57
C LEU A 497 39.75 6.06 -8.01
N LEU A 498 40.60 5.47 -8.86
CA LEU A 498 41.94 5.07 -8.46
C LEU A 498 42.89 6.27 -8.37
N GLN A 499 42.79 7.19 -9.30
CA GLN A 499 43.62 8.41 -9.33
C GLN A 499 43.42 9.28 -8.10
N ALA A 500 42.21 9.31 -7.55
CA ALA A 500 41.88 10.05 -6.33
C ALA A 500 42.59 9.50 -5.06
N GLN A 501 43.08 8.26 -5.11
CA GLN A 501 43.78 7.58 -4.02
C GLN A 501 45.32 7.66 -4.13
N LEU A 502 45.83 8.29 -5.17
CA LEU A 502 47.27 8.37 -5.44
C LEU A 502 47.75 9.84 -5.42
N PRO A 503 48.97 10.11 -4.91
CA PRO A 503 49.55 11.43 -4.95
C PRO A 503 50.07 11.86 -6.33
N PHE A 504 50.01 10.96 -7.32
CA PHE A 504 50.43 11.16 -8.69
C PHE A 504 49.41 10.57 -9.66
N LYS A 505 49.42 11.03 -10.88
CA LYS A 505 48.63 10.43 -11.95
C LYS A 505 49.38 9.25 -12.54
N LEU A 506 48.67 8.15 -12.71
CA LEU A 506 49.19 6.91 -13.28
C LEU A 506 48.37 6.54 -14.50
N ALA A 507 49.04 6.18 -15.58
CA ALA A 507 48.44 5.61 -16.78
C ALA A 507 49.13 4.30 -17.12
N GLY A 508 48.45 3.42 -17.83
CA GLY A 508 48.96 2.12 -18.27
C GLY A 508 47.94 1.01 -18.06
N LEU A 509 48.34 -0.17 -18.45
CA LEU A 509 47.55 -1.41 -18.33
C LEU A 509 48.17 -2.27 -17.24
N ALA A 510 47.38 -2.56 -16.22
CA ALA A 510 47.80 -3.41 -15.13
C ALA A 510 47.37 -4.86 -15.35
N GLU A 511 48.26 -5.77 -15.00
CA GLU A 511 47.97 -7.17 -14.76
C GLU A 511 48.12 -7.43 -13.28
N VAL A 512 47.13 -8.07 -12.64
CA VAL A 512 47.10 -8.31 -11.19
C VAL A 512 46.60 -9.70 -10.90
N GLU A 513 47.37 -10.43 -10.12
CA GLU A 513 46.96 -11.70 -9.48
C GLU A 513 46.91 -11.49 -7.98
N LEU A 514 45.75 -11.74 -7.36
CA LEU A 514 45.52 -11.61 -5.95
C LEU A 514 44.97 -12.91 -5.37
N GLU A 515 45.62 -13.42 -4.36
CA GLU A 515 45.11 -14.52 -3.51
C GLU A 515 45.18 -14.09 -2.05
N MET A 516 44.04 -13.90 -1.42
CA MET A 516 43.95 -13.41 -0.06
C MET A 516 42.99 -14.25 0.76
N SER A 517 43.30 -14.39 2.05
CA SER A 517 42.44 -15.08 3.03
C SER A 517 42.58 -14.42 4.41
N GLY A 518 41.57 -14.61 5.24
CA GLY A 518 41.58 -14.05 6.59
C GLY A 518 40.35 -14.41 7.39
N LEU A 519 40.25 -13.84 8.59
CA LEU A 519 39.08 -13.92 9.46
C LEU A 519 38.42 -12.53 9.51
N SER A 520 37.11 -12.47 9.39
CA SER A 520 36.34 -11.22 9.35
C SER A 520 35.30 -11.09 10.48
N GLY A 521 35.44 -11.86 11.57
CA GLY A 521 34.56 -11.75 12.72
C GLY A 521 34.61 -10.37 13.38
N ASP A 522 35.81 -9.82 13.52
CA ASP A 522 36.07 -8.42 13.91
C ASP A 522 37.38 -7.92 13.31
N TYR A 523 37.67 -6.62 13.52
CA TYR A 523 38.92 -6.02 13.04
C TYR A 523 40.17 -6.68 13.64
N SER A 524 40.14 -7.05 14.89
CA SER A 524 41.28 -7.73 15.55
C SER A 524 41.57 -9.07 14.90
N MET A 525 40.52 -9.85 14.62
CA MET A 525 40.68 -11.14 13.92
C MET A 525 41.28 -10.92 12.51
N LEU A 526 40.79 -9.94 11.76
CA LEU A 526 41.33 -9.57 10.45
C LEU A 526 42.81 -9.16 10.56
N ALA A 527 43.12 -8.26 11.50
CA ALA A 527 44.45 -7.70 11.69
C ALA A 527 45.52 -8.77 12.10
N HIS A 528 45.09 -9.92 12.66
CA HIS A 528 46.00 -11.00 13.03
C HIS A 528 45.97 -12.20 12.10
N SER A 529 45.10 -12.19 11.08
CA SER A 529 44.90 -13.37 10.22
C SER A 529 45.08 -13.11 8.73
N LEU A 530 44.99 -11.84 8.28
CA LEU A 530 45.11 -11.52 6.86
C LEU A 530 46.41 -12.08 6.29
N SER A 531 46.28 -12.97 5.30
CA SER A 531 47.42 -13.66 4.68
C SER A 531 47.15 -13.84 3.20
N GLY A 532 48.20 -13.75 2.39
CA GLY A 532 48.08 -13.95 0.97
C GLY A 532 49.14 -13.19 0.17
N THR A 533 48.95 -13.16 -1.15
CA THR A 533 49.86 -12.50 -2.08
C THR A 533 49.12 -11.72 -3.13
N LEU A 534 49.71 -10.60 -3.55
CA LEU A 534 49.37 -9.91 -4.79
C LEU A 534 50.63 -9.81 -5.64
N ASN A 535 50.51 -10.21 -6.90
CA ASN A 535 51.49 -9.97 -7.91
C ASN A 535 50.90 -9.03 -8.96
N GLY A 536 51.60 -7.99 -9.33
CA GLY A 536 51.14 -7.05 -10.35
C GLY A 536 52.26 -6.63 -11.29
N SER A 537 51.89 -6.32 -12.51
CA SER A 537 52.75 -5.66 -13.52
C SER A 537 52.02 -4.49 -14.16
N LEU A 538 52.75 -3.57 -14.71
CA LEU A 538 52.21 -2.41 -15.40
C LEU A 538 52.85 -2.28 -16.79
N HIS A 539 52.03 -2.43 -17.81
CA HIS A 539 52.45 -2.29 -19.21
C HIS A 539 52.16 -0.87 -19.72
N ASP A 540 53.03 -0.33 -20.52
CA ASP A 540 52.93 1.01 -21.11
C ASP A 540 52.67 2.10 -20.02
N GLY A 541 53.26 1.92 -18.85
CA GLY A 541 53.08 2.78 -17.70
C GLY A 541 53.63 4.18 -17.93
N ALA A 542 52.88 5.18 -17.53
CA ALA A 542 53.30 6.57 -17.47
C ALA A 542 52.87 7.18 -16.12
N LEU A 543 53.80 7.90 -15.50
CA LEU A 543 53.59 8.57 -14.23
C LEU A 543 53.78 10.09 -14.37
N GLU A 544 52.79 10.86 -13.92
CA GLU A 544 52.89 12.32 -13.84
C GLU A 544 52.67 12.76 -12.36
N ALA A 545 53.68 13.39 -11.79
CA ALA A 545 53.63 13.97 -10.45
C ALA A 545 53.88 15.46 -10.47
N LYS A 546 53.34 16.21 -9.48
CA LYS A 546 53.62 17.62 -9.25
C LYS A 546 54.15 17.77 -7.85
N SER A 547 55.09 18.71 -7.63
CA SER A 547 55.54 19.07 -6.28
C SER A 547 54.38 19.67 -5.49
N VAL A 548 54.50 19.62 -4.16
CA VAL A 548 53.48 20.22 -3.24
C VAL A 548 53.28 21.72 -3.52
N ASP A 549 54.36 22.42 -3.93
CA ASP A 549 54.31 23.86 -4.24
C ASP A 549 53.84 24.13 -5.69
N GLY A 550 53.64 23.09 -6.52
CA GLY A 550 53.15 23.17 -7.90
C GLY A 550 54.12 23.67 -8.94
N ASP A 551 55.35 24.04 -8.57
CA ASP A 551 56.36 24.65 -9.44
C ASP A 551 57.16 23.66 -10.23
N GLN A 552 57.21 22.40 -9.83
CA GLN A 552 57.92 21.32 -10.54
C GLN A 552 56.98 20.23 -10.96
N SER A 553 57.17 19.75 -12.20
CA SER A 553 56.45 18.58 -12.76
C SER A 553 57.42 17.47 -13.08
N TYR A 554 57.05 16.25 -12.78
CA TYR A 554 57.76 15.03 -13.08
C TYR A 554 56.96 14.17 -14.01
N LEU A 555 57.49 13.80 -15.16
CA LEU A 555 56.86 12.91 -16.12
C LEU A 555 57.84 11.81 -16.50
N GLN A 556 57.46 10.57 -16.34
CA GLN A 556 58.29 9.42 -16.68
C GLN A 556 57.45 8.28 -17.21
N LEU A 557 57.95 7.57 -18.20
CA LEU A 557 57.46 6.22 -18.53
C LEU A 557 57.85 5.30 -17.38
N TRP A 558 56.89 4.53 -16.91
CA TRP A 558 57.08 3.67 -15.75
C TRP A 558 57.78 2.35 -16.12
N PRO A 559 59.07 2.16 -15.74
CA PRO A 559 59.80 0.97 -16.05
C PRO A 559 59.64 -0.14 -15.00
N LEU A 560 58.46 -0.28 -14.42
CA LEU A 560 58.25 -1.17 -13.29
C LEU A 560 57.57 -2.46 -13.75
N ASP A 561 58.35 -3.53 -13.87
CA ASP A 561 57.88 -4.77 -14.45
C ASP A 561 57.08 -5.63 -13.47
N LYS A 562 57.33 -5.52 -12.17
CA LYS A 562 56.67 -6.35 -11.17
C LYS A 562 56.51 -5.66 -9.83
N ILE A 563 55.28 -5.71 -9.29
CA ILE A 563 54.94 -5.31 -7.91
C ILE A 563 54.51 -6.57 -7.16
N THR A 564 55.03 -6.79 -5.97
CA THR A 564 54.63 -7.90 -5.10
C THR A 564 54.16 -7.35 -3.77
N LEU A 565 53.00 -7.86 -3.29
CA LEU A 565 52.55 -7.67 -1.94
C LEU A 565 52.47 -9.04 -1.30
N GLN A 566 53.02 -9.16 -0.09
CA GLN A 566 52.92 -10.36 0.74
C GLN A 566 52.30 -9.97 2.06
N ALA A 567 51.23 -10.64 2.42
CA ALA A 567 50.59 -10.53 3.73
C ALA A 567 50.82 -11.81 4.53
N ASP A 568 51.30 -11.68 5.74
CA ASP A 568 51.44 -12.78 6.71
C ASP A 568 50.88 -12.33 8.07
N ARG A 569 49.72 -12.89 8.44
CA ARG A 569 49.04 -12.62 9.71
C ARG A 569 48.87 -11.12 10.01
N GLY A 570 48.40 -10.37 9.01
CA GLY A 570 48.14 -8.94 9.13
C GLY A 570 49.39 -8.04 8.96
N ARG A 571 50.55 -8.62 8.75
CA ARG A 571 51.74 -7.87 8.34
C ARG A 571 51.87 -7.90 6.83
N ILE A 572 51.82 -6.74 6.22
CA ILE A 572 51.84 -6.57 4.77
C ILE A 572 53.17 -5.95 4.37
N GLU A 573 53.88 -6.61 3.46
CA GLU A 573 55.07 -6.08 2.84
C GLU A 573 54.79 -5.86 1.35
N ILE A 574 55.12 -4.67 0.85
CA ILE A 574 54.98 -4.31 -0.55
C ILE A 574 56.37 -4.02 -1.08
N ALA A 575 56.74 -4.67 -2.15
CA ALA A 575 58.03 -4.47 -2.80
C ALA A 575 57.89 -4.46 -4.32
N SER A 576 58.60 -3.54 -4.94
CA SER A 576 58.84 -3.55 -6.36
C SER A 576 60.18 -2.93 -6.65
N LYS A 577 60.86 -3.44 -7.66
CA LYS A 577 62.19 -2.99 -8.03
C LYS A 577 62.30 -2.89 -9.55
N GLY A 578 62.67 -1.74 -10.05
CA GLY A 578 63.08 -1.50 -11.44
C GLY A 578 64.43 -0.78 -11.50
N GLU A 579 64.98 -0.55 -12.69
CA GLU A 579 66.29 0.11 -12.84
C GLU A 579 66.31 1.53 -12.25
N LYS A 580 65.20 2.26 -12.36
CA LYS A 580 65.12 3.69 -11.98
C LYS A 580 63.89 4.03 -11.13
N ALA A 581 63.15 3.01 -10.68
CA ALA A 581 62.00 3.20 -9.86
C ALA A 581 61.89 2.08 -8.80
N GLN A 582 61.49 2.42 -7.61
CA GLN A 582 61.29 1.48 -6.50
C GLN A 582 60.01 1.81 -5.74
N LEU A 583 59.29 0.79 -5.35
CA LEU A 583 58.18 0.90 -4.40
C LEU A 583 58.52 0.00 -3.19
N ALA A 584 58.46 0.52 -2.02
CA ALA A 584 58.63 -0.25 -0.81
C ALA A 584 57.66 0.24 0.29
N GLY A 585 57.08 -0.69 1.01
CA GLY A 585 56.17 -0.37 2.07
C GLY A 585 55.96 -1.51 3.05
N THR A 586 55.63 -1.15 4.25
CA THR A 586 55.22 -2.10 5.30
C THR A 586 54.00 -1.55 6.00
N LEU A 587 53.04 -2.43 6.29
CA LEU A 587 51.86 -2.11 7.06
C LEU A 587 51.57 -3.26 8.04
N ASP A 588 51.51 -2.95 9.31
CA ASP A 588 51.00 -3.87 10.34
C ASP A 588 49.57 -3.44 10.69
N LEU A 589 48.60 -4.30 10.38
CA LEU A 589 47.19 -4.00 10.63
C LEU A 589 46.87 -3.88 12.13
N THR A 590 47.74 -4.34 13.02
CA THR A 590 47.58 -4.15 14.47
C THR A 590 48.02 -2.75 14.91
N LYS A 591 48.80 -2.06 14.09
CA LYS A 591 49.34 -0.72 14.32
C LYS A 591 49.40 0.09 13.00
N PRO A 592 48.24 0.34 12.38
CA PRO A 592 48.19 0.93 11.02
C PRO A 592 48.81 2.34 10.95
N GLU A 593 48.87 3.05 12.07
CA GLU A 593 49.47 4.39 12.18
C GLU A 593 50.97 4.43 11.88
N PHE A 594 51.63 3.29 11.91
CA PHE A 594 53.07 3.17 11.57
C PHE A 594 53.30 2.65 10.15
N GLY A 595 52.24 2.48 9.37
CA GLY A 595 52.34 2.05 7.98
C GLY A 595 53.06 3.10 7.12
N ALA A 596 53.88 2.62 6.18
CA ALA A 596 54.51 3.46 5.18
C ALA A 596 54.48 2.79 3.82
N LEU A 597 54.18 3.57 2.77
CA LEU A 597 54.23 3.10 1.38
C LEU A 597 54.88 4.19 0.52
N ILE A 598 56.18 4.01 0.29
CA ILE A 598 57.05 4.98 -0.37
C ILE A 598 57.36 4.56 -1.76
N PHE A 599 57.08 5.42 -2.70
CA PHE A 599 57.49 5.30 -4.10
C PHE A 599 58.63 6.27 -4.38
N THR A 600 59.68 5.79 -5.02
CA THR A 600 60.80 6.59 -5.48
C THR A 600 61.08 6.31 -6.95
N SER A 601 61.25 7.36 -7.73
CA SER A 601 61.61 7.23 -9.15
C SER A 601 62.64 8.31 -9.55
N GLU A 602 63.53 7.97 -10.46
CA GLU A 602 64.57 8.87 -10.98
C GLU A 602 64.57 8.91 -12.49
N HIS A 603 64.47 10.12 -13.04
CA HIS A 603 64.46 10.35 -14.48
C HIS A 603 65.03 11.75 -14.79
N ASN A 604 65.90 11.86 -15.81
CA ASN A 604 66.46 13.13 -16.30
C ASN A 604 66.99 14.05 -15.18
N CYS A 605 67.79 13.48 -14.27
CA CYS A 605 68.33 14.21 -13.10
C CYS A 605 67.28 14.67 -12.10
N GLN A 606 66.08 14.24 -12.19
CA GLN A 606 65.06 14.51 -11.15
C GLN A 606 64.73 13.23 -10.41
N ARG A 607 64.61 13.33 -9.09
CA ARG A 607 64.13 12.25 -8.22
C ARG A 607 62.77 12.61 -7.69
N LEU A 608 61.78 11.79 -7.93
CA LEU A 608 60.47 11.83 -7.32
C LEU A 608 60.46 10.92 -6.07
N TRP A 609 60.09 11.46 -4.95
CA TRP A 609 59.76 10.72 -3.75
C TRP A 609 58.29 10.97 -3.43
N SER A 610 57.49 9.93 -3.23
CA SER A 610 56.06 10.00 -2.96
C SER A 610 55.71 9.14 -1.76
N ASP A 611 55.04 9.73 -0.79
CA ASP A 611 54.40 9.00 0.28
C ASP A 611 52.93 8.79 -0.11
N ILE A 612 52.58 7.57 -0.45
CA ILE A 612 51.27 7.24 -0.98
C ILE A 612 50.20 7.35 0.11
N PHE A 613 50.49 7.00 1.37
CA PHE A 613 49.54 7.10 2.46
C PHE A 613 49.23 8.54 2.85
N ASN A 614 50.24 9.43 2.81
CA ASN A 614 50.07 10.83 3.13
C ASN A 614 49.77 11.71 1.91
N LEU A 615 49.65 11.13 0.71
CA LEU A 615 49.39 11.83 -0.55
C LEU A 615 50.35 12.99 -0.84
N THR A 616 51.65 12.83 -0.52
CA THR A 616 52.64 13.86 -0.67
C THR A 616 53.71 13.51 -1.69
N ASN A 617 54.16 14.51 -2.43
CA ASN A 617 55.23 14.41 -3.43
C ASN A 617 56.35 15.38 -3.16
N VAL A 618 57.59 14.89 -3.28
CA VAL A 618 58.80 15.72 -3.26
C VAL A 618 59.59 15.46 -4.52
N ILE A 619 59.92 16.48 -5.30
CA ILE A 619 60.74 16.42 -6.51
C ILE A 619 62.07 17.13 -6.25
N GLN A 620 63.20 16.44 -6.46
CA GLN A 620 64.55 16.95 -6.22
C GLN A 620 65.40 16.79 -7.49
N ASP A 621 66.26 17.76 -7.75
CA ASP A 621 67.26 17.69 -8.80
C ASP A 621 68.51 16.97 -8.26
N VAL A 622 68.80 15.78 -8.82
CA VAL A 622 69.86 14.88 -8.30
C VAL A 622 70.74 14.37 -9.47
N CYS A 623 71.57 15.24 -10.02
CA CYS A 623 72.48 14.81 -11.06
C CYS A 623 73.66 14.04 -10.47
N GLY A 624 73.73 12.71 -10.65
CA GLY A 624 74.88 11.86 -10.35
C GLY A 624 74.89 11.23 -8.96
N GLU A 625 73.84 11.32 -8.18
CA GLU A 625 73.69 10.58 -6.92
C GLU A 625 73.06 9.20 -7.16
N PRO A 626 73.59 8.10 -6.57
CA PRO A 626 72.95 6.79 -6.67
C PRO A 626 71.64 6.76 -5.88
N ILE A 627 70.64 6.00 -6.35
CA ILE A 627 69.40 5.76 -5.62
C ILE A 627 69.74 4.92 -4.39
N GLU A 628 69.57 5.50 -3.20
CA GLU A 628 69.66 4.73 -1.97
C GLU A 628 68.38 3.90 -1.75
N PRO A 629 68.52 2.62 -1.31
CA PRO A 629 67.34 1.80 -1.02
C PRO A 629 66.60 2.43 0.15
N ILE A 630 65.27 2.54 0.01
CA ILE A 630 64.39 3.06 1.06
C ILE A 630 64.35 2.04 2.18
N VAL A 631 64.91 2.41 3.32
CA VAL A 631 64.73 1.64 4.56
C VAL A 631 63.49 2.23 5.26
N PRO A 632 62.44 1.44 5.54
CA PRO A 632 61.30 1.91 6.30
C PRO A 632 61.80 2.47 7.64
N ALA A 633 61.25 3.62 8.06
CA ALA A 633 61.69 4.38 9.23
C ALA A 633 61.61 3.65 10.59
N ASN A 634 61.23 2.39 10.63
CA ASN A 634 61.04 1.63 11.89
C ASN A 634 62.29 0.96 12.46
N GLU A 635 63.47 1.00 11.82
CA GLU A 635 64.70 0.43 12.43
C GLU A 635 65.64 1.48 13.06
N ALA A 636 65.37 2.80 12.95
CA ALA A 636 66.32 3.84 13.40
C ALA A 636 66.14 4.34 14.82
N ASN A 637 65.18 3.86 15.60
CA ASN A 637 64.94 4.36 16.97
C ASN A 637 64.91 3.26 18.06
N HIS A 638 65.86 2.30 18.03
CA HIS A 638 66.13 1.42 19.17
C HIS A 638 67.61 1.37 19.48
N SER A 639 68.22 2.54 19.72
CA SER A 639 69.48 2.59 20.52
C SER A 639 69.64 3.99 21.11
N SER A 640 69.66 4.00 22.44
CA SER A 640 69.95 5.06 23.36
C SER A 640 68.78 5.96 23.81
N GLU A 641 68.25 5.61 24.95
CA GLU A 641 68.13 6.48 26.13
C GLU A 641 67.49 5.66 27.29
N ASP A 642 68.33 4.83 27.95
CA ASP A 642 68.20 4.54 29.37
C ASP A 642 69.04 5.59 30.09
N GLU A 643 68.43 6.36 30.95
CA GLU A 643 68.84 7.04 32.15
C GLU A 643 68.22 8.44 32.22
N GLU A 644 67.16 8.59 32.99
CA GLU A 644 67.19 9.29 34.28
C GLU A 644 65.81 9.33 34.94
N ALA A 645 65.88 8.93 36.15
CA ALA A 645 64.77 8.92 37.09
C ALA A 645 64.25 10.34 37.44
N GLY A 646 62.96 10.44 37.64
CA GLY A 646 62.38 11.66 38.26
C GLY A 646 60.94 11.46 38.69
N LYS A 647 60.73 11.07 39.94
CA LYS A 647 59.48 11.10 40.68
C LYS A 647 58.64 12.36 40.46
N SER A 648 57.37 12.26 40.24
CA SER A 648 56.41 13.05 41.02
C SER A 648 54.99 12.49 40.84
N SER A 649 54.44 12.11 41.98
CA SER A 649 53.05 11.89 42.28
C SER A 649 52.12 13.04 41.91
N ILE A 650 50.85 12.79 41.63
CA ILE A 650 49.65 13.30 42.32
C ILE A 650 48.43 13.20 41.41
N ASP A 651 47.47 12.40 41.93
CA ASP A 651 46.00 12.53 41.99
C ASP A 651 45.18 13.29 40.89
N LEU A 652 44.31 12.66 40.24
CA LEU A 652 42.86 12.50 40.50
C LEU A 652 42.22 11.71 39.37
#